data_4f55d18c0155c2962effb01a850cc554
#
_entry.id   4f55d18c0155c2962effb01a850cc554
#
_cell.length_a   1.000
_cell.length_b   1.000
_cell.length_c   1.000
_cell.angle_alpha   90.00
_cell.angle_beta   90.00
_cell.angle_gamma   90.00
#
_symmetry.space_group_name_H-M   'P 1'
#
loop_
_entity.id
_entity.type
_entity.pdbx_description
1 polymer ?
#
loop_
_entity_poly.entity_id
_entity_poly.type
_entity_poly.pdbx_seq_one_letter_code
_entity_poly.pdbx_strand_id
1 'polypeptide(L)'
;LTDSNTWKLQGFSEGKINSIQAYYNEIREYKHPEQKLNIAFTQDKNSFTATISVDELASLSLPNNQTVWKFKVNNDYPYTHLITDGPIINKPFQPENSLYKYHFDFPEGILTLVSKPIELLASIEEYKLDSDVMSGSIKIKSPLPSNQFNAKLIFKRRPTPSFYLFHEQQQSFDLGLITENIVNFSIPTKDLSTAFLVDNTNILDAIIEVSSSHNKTGLSAFISIDADMKPAIPREIKIAAPLFATLRSYITGSNRLSFYFKKNIQGLVSLSQLKETKKDLTLQFKLENSISEGQIVAKRADKKANTFEYNVEQVWPLKKGITKYTAQINKNEFLSGPINRADATWDFFLRSANMPDLPILAPNTIDFSSSGFFNVANNEFMAQLTRNDSNNLACLTAVAPKIKQDITKIAVMGTCFSRNAFNSSPFFNPDYKAFFECSFTQFHSSIISIMTEPANLINLDKYTDIKKSEKPFIEDDWKKDFFTNLKNSDADYFLIDLYPDVIRPVIWLNNNSAITLSYVIEQSQLLNDISYERILDHIDNETYFNEWKGYADQFIEKLTEIIPTDRVILNLGGFTTSYYDEDGEVATYKNKMAIEKNNYFWERLNNYFLSKLPEAKVIDFSKKGYIGDFNYPFGHSFSHFESPYYKDFLKELIYI
;
A
#
# COMPACT_ATOMS: atom_id res chain seq x y z
N LEU A 1 28.56 17.48 22.86
CA LEU A 1 27.49 18.49 22.77
C LEU A 1 28.12 19.87 23.01
N THR A 2 27.96 20.77 22.05
CA THR A 2 28.48 22.16 22.19
C THR A 2 27.35 23.15 22.53
N ASP A 3 26.12 22.80 22.18
CA ASP A 3 24.85 23.48 22.52
C ASP A 3 23.77 22.41 22.68
N SER A 4 22.61 22.77 23.24
CA SER A 4 21.50 21.84 23.47
C SER A 4 20.98 21.15 22.20
N ASN A 5 21.31 21.65 20.98
CA ASN A 5 20.70 21.20 19.72
C ASN A 5 21.67 20.80 18.62
N THR A 6 22.98 20.72 18.90
CA THR A 6 23.97 20.31 17.89
C THR A 6 25.01 19.33 18.43
N TRP A 7 25.37 18.33 17.64
CA TRP A 7 26.51 17.46 17.87
C TRP A 7 27.63 17.76 16.91
N LYS A 8 28.88 17.69 17.39
CA LYS A 8 30.06 17.73 16.56
C LYS A 8 30.73 16.36 16.57
N LEU A 9 30.91 15.81 15.37
CA LEU A 9 31.71 14.63 15.12
C LEU A 9 33.07 15.06 14.58
N GLN A 10 34.14 14.55 15.17
CA GLN A 10 35.51 14.76 14.70
C GLN A 10 36.11 13.44 14.24
N GLY A 11 36.78 13.44 13.11
CA GLY A 11 37.34 12.24 12.54
C GLY A 11 38.48 12.52 11.58
N PHE A 12 39.04 11.44 11.01
CA PHE A 12 40.12 11.47 10.02
C PHE A 12 39.66 10.84 8.73
N SER A 13 40.17 11.34 7.62
CA SER A 13 39.98 10.80 6.29
C SER A 13 41.29 10.90 5.50
N GLU A 14 41.72 9.82 4.90
CA GLU A 14 42.87 9.82 4.01
C GLU A 14 42.59 10.53 2.66
N GLY A 15 41.33 10.64 2.30
CA GLY A 15 40.86 11.26 1.06
C GLY A 15 40.09 12.56 1.29
N LYS A 16 39.86 13.27 0.18
CA LYS A 16 39.00 14.46 0.20
C LYS A 16 37.54 14.07 0.43
N ILE A 17 36.91 14.73 1.39
CA ILE A 17 35.49 14.63 1.64
C ILE A 17 34.76 15.68 0.79
N ASN A 18 33.85 15.27 -0.06
CA ASN A 18 33.02 16.16 -0.87
C ASN A 18 31.61 16.31 -0.26
N SER A 19 31.10 15.30 0.46
CA SER A 19 29.82 15.34 1.13
C SER A 19 29.77 14.38 2.32
N ILE A 20 28.99 14.73 3.34
CA ILE A 20 28.56 13.82 4.42
C ILE A 20 27.05 13.87 4.48
N GLN A 21 26.40 12.72 4.44
CA GLN A 21 24.95 12.60 4.56
C GLN A 21 24.58 11.64 5.68
N ALA A 22 23.67 12.07 6.54
CA ALA A 22 22.89 11.15 7.35
C ALA A 22 21.71 10.67 6.49
N TYR A 23 21.48 9.38 6.47
CA TYR A 23 20.35 8.83 5.76
C TYR A 23 19.67 7.74 6.58
N TYR A 24 18.39 7.64 6.33
CA TYR A 24 17.53 6.65 6.88
C TYR A 24 16.77 6.03 5.70
N ASN A 25 16.93 4.73 5.53
CA ASN A 25 16.51 4.04 4.32
C ASN A 25 15.43 2.99 4.63
N GLU A 26 14.26 3.46 5.03
CA GLU A 26 13.05 2.63 5.10
C GLU A 26 12.15 2.95 3.91
N ILE A 27 12.65 2.64 2.71
CA ILE A 27 12.10 3.04 1.43
C ILE A 27 10.63 2.63 1.26
N ARG A 28 10.22 1.58 1.95
CA ARG A 28 8.88 1.01 1.81
C ARG A 28 7.97 1.28 2.99
N GLU A 29 8.42 2.09 3.92
CA GLU A 29 7.56 2.43 5.02
C GLU A 29 6.48 3.42 4.58
N TYR A 30 5.28 3.08 4.93
CA TYR A 30 4.12 3.90 4.67
C TYR A 30 4.26 5.27 5.33
N LYS A 31 4.14 6.34 4.59
CA LYS A 31 4.31 7.74 4.99
C LYS A 31 5.75 8.24 5.19
N HIS A 32 6.74 7.38 5.25
CA HIS A 32 8.10 7.78 5.57
C HIS A 32 9.10 7.18 4.59
N PRO A 33 9.10 7.65 3.32
CA PRO A 33 10.11 7.24 2.34
C PRO A 33 11.50 7.64 2.81
N GLU A 34 12.52 7.11 2.14
CA GLU A 34 13.92 7.44 2.41
C GLU A 34 14.11 8.92 2.74
N GLN A 35 14.68 9.19 3.91
CA GLN A 35 15.05 10.53 4.34
C GLN A 35 16.56 10.73 4.27
N LYS A 36 16.96 11.90 3.80
CA LYS A 36 18.35 12.29 3.70
C LYS A 36 18.57 13.66 4.31
N LEU A 37 19.64 13.80 5.06
CA LEU A 37 20.09 15.07 5.63
C LEU A 37 21.54 15.30 5.26
N ASN A 38 21.82 16.40 4.57
CA ASN A 38 23.19 16.81 4.31
C ASN A 38 23.81 17.38 5.59
N ILE A 39 24.93 16.82 6.00
CA ILE A 39 25.63 17.22 7.22
C ILE A 39 26.69 18.27 6.85
N ALA A 40 26.62 19.42 7.51
CA ALA A 40 27.63 20.46 7.38
C ALA A 40 28.96 19.98 7.97
N PHE A 41 30.06 20.16 7.25
CA PHE A 41 31.39 19.75 7.71
C PHE A 41 32.50 20.71 7.24
N THR A 42 33.59 20.68 7.95
CA THR A 42 34.86 21.31 7.56
C THR A 42 35.96 20.27 7.57
N GLN A 43 36.89 20.31 6.59
CA GLN A 43 38.06 19.44 6.53
C GLN A 43 39.34 20.27 6.47
N ASP A 44 40.27 19.95 7.36
CA ASP A 44 41.63 20.49 7.34
C ASP A 44 42.62 19.31 7.23
N LYS A 45 43.25 19.21 6.04
CA LYS A 45 44.09 18.07 5.66
C LYS A 45 43.34 16.74 5.85
N ASN A 46 43.79 15.92 6.80
CA ASN A 46 43.23 14.61 7.06
C ASN A 46 42.19 14.62 8.19
N SER A 47 41.98 15.75 8.88
CA SER A 47 40.96 15.84 9.92
C SER A 47 39.71 16.55 9.43
N PHE A 48 38.52 16.10 9.89
CA PHE A 48 37.27 16.76 9.62
C PHE A 48 36.47 16.97 10.88
N THR A 49 35.58 17.95 10.86
CA THR A 49 34.57 18.19 11.85
C THR A 49 33.21 18.30 11.15
N ALA A 50 32.26 17.41 11.50
CA ALA A 50 30.90 17.44 11.01
C ALA A 50 29.95 17.91 12.12
N THR A 51 28.95 18.72 11.76
CA THR A 51 27.95 19.27 12.68
C THR A 51 26.57 18.73 12.34
N ILE A 52 25.92 18.07 13.29
CA ILE A 52 24.62 17.43 13.13
C ILE A 52 23.59 18.23 13.92
N SER A 53 22.55 18.72 13.25
CA SER A 53 21.40 19.36 13.88
C SER A 53 20.42 18.31 14.42
N VAL A 54 20.16 18.36 15.72
CA VAL A 54 19.19 17.47 16.38
C VAL A 54 17.77 17.76 15.93
N ASP A 55 17.43 19.03 15.75
CA ASP A 55 16.08 19.44 15.32
C ASP A 55 15.77 18.96 13.90
N GLU A 56 16.75 19.05 13.00
CA GLU A 56 16.58 18.54 11.64
C GLU A 56 16.42 17.01 11.61
N LEU A 57 17.23 16.28 12.37
CA LEU A 57 17.09 14.83 12.49
C LEU A 57 15.76 14.44 13.13
N ALA A 58 15.33 15.16 14.17
CA ALA A 58 14.05 14.92 14.83
C ALA A 58 12.87 15.13 13.86
N SER A 59 12.93 16.16 13.01
CA SER A 59 11.88 16.45 12.03
C SER A 59 11.72 15.37 10.95
N LEU A 60 12.75 14.57 10.76
CA LEU A 60 12.80 13.50 9.76
C LEU A 60 12.72 12.08 10.38
N SER A 61 12.76 11.98 11.72
CA SER A 61 12.67 10.69 12.42
C SER A 61 11.27 10.09 12.30
N LEU A 62 11.20 8.76 12.32
CA LEU A 62 9.93 8.04 12.27
C LEU A 62 9.06 8.33 13.48
N PRO A 63 7.77 8.60 13.29
CA PRO A 63 6.83 8.68 14.40
C PRO A 63 6.66 7.29 15.03
N ASN A 64 6.64 7.25 16.36
CA ASN A 64 6.44 6.04 17.19
C ASN A 64 7.49 4.92 17.04
N ASN A 65 8.42 5.04 16.10
CA ASN A 65 9.42 4.01 15.83
C ASN A 65 10.84 4.52 16.08
N GLN A 66 11.73 3.59 16.40
CA GLN A 66 13.15 3.87 16.44
C GLN A 66 13.66 4.12 15.03
N THR A 67 14.37 5.24 14.81
CA THR A 67 15.05 5.53 13.55
C THR A 67 16.55 5.33 13.73
N VAL A 68 17.18 4.60 12.81
CA VAL A 68 18.63 4.37 12.80
C VAL A 68 19.23 5.11 11.63
N TRP A 69 19.86 6.23 11.93
CA TRP A 69 20.56 7.05 10.95
C TRP A 69 21.94 6.49 10.69
N LYS A 70 22.27 6.27 9.43
CA LYS A 70 23.61 5.91 8.94
C LYS A 70 24.26 7.13 8.32
N PHE A 71 25.58 7.14 8.33
CA PHE A 71 26.35 8.25 7.74
C PHE A 71 27.19 7.72 6.59
N LYS A 72 26.99 8.29 5.41
CA LYS A 72 27.82 8.04 4.23
C LYS A 72 28.65 9.26 3.90
N VAL A 73 29.89 8.99 3.51
CA VAL A 73 30.84 9.99 3.04
C VAL A 73 31.00 9.80 1.55
N ASN A 74 30.93 10.90 0.80
CA ASN A 74 30.89 10.90 -0.65
C ASN A 74 29.79 9.97 -1.21
N ASN A 75 29.08 10.39 -2.22
CA ASN A 75 27.93 9.61 -2.75
C ASN A 75 28.35 8.45 -3.68
N ASP A 76 29.64 8.08 -3.68
CA ASP A 76 30.18 7.06 -4.56
C ASP A 76 29.90 5.65 -3.99
N TYR A 77 29.51 4.74 -4.83
CA TYR A 77 29.32 3.33 -4.47
C TYR A 77 30.66 2.55 -4.61
N PRO A 78 31.00 1.62 -3.69
CA PRO A 78 30.31 1.32 -2.42
C PRO A 78 30.43 2.48 -1.43
N TYR A 79 29.35 2.72 -0.64
CA TYR A 79 29.34 3.83 0.33
C TYR A 79 30.46 3.68 1.34
N THR A 80 31.25 4.75 1.53
CA THR A 80 32.19 4.85 2.63
C THR A 80 31.42 5.26 3.90
N HIS A 81 31.37 4.39 4.88
CA HIS A 81 30.75 4.66 6.18
C HIS A 81 31.73 5.30 7.14
N LEU A 82 31.20 6.06 8.10
CA LEU A 82 31.99 6.47 9.24
C LEU A 82 32.17 5.29 10.17
N ILE A 83 33.43 4.97 10.49
CA ILE A 83 33.83 3.92 11.45
C ILE A 83 34.44 4.56 12.69
N THR A 84 34.59 3.81 13.78
CA THR A 84 35.20 4.27 15.03
C THR A 84 36.28 3.31 15.47
N ASP A 85 37.43 3.86 15.93
CA ASP A 85 38.57 3.10 16.42
C ASP A 85 38.61 2.94 17.95
N GLY A 86 37.59 3.37 18.67
CA GLY A 86 37.63 3.32 20.15
C GLY A 86 36.26 3.36 20.82
N PRO A 87 36.24 3.08 22.14
CA PRO A 87 35.01 3.12 22.92
C PRO A 87 34.47 4.56 23.01
N ILE A 88 33.24 4.76 22.62
CA ILE A 88 32.54 6.03 22.81
C ILE A 88 31.70 5.95 24.06
N ILE A 89 31.86 6.95 24.96
CA ILE A 89 30.97 7.12 26.08
C ILE A 89 29.63 7.60 25.58
N ASN A 90 28.69 6.68 25.53
CA ASN A 90 27.39 6.92 24.93
C ASN A 90 26.32 7.00 26.02
N LYS A 91 25.98 8.23 26.45
CA LYS A 91 24.83 8.46 27.32
C LYS A 91 23.65 8.90 26.43
N PRO A 92 22.48 8.25 26.54
CA PRO A 92 21.28 8.75 25.87
C PRO A 92 21.00 10.20 26.27
N PHE A 93 20.72 11.03 25.27
CA PHE A 93 20.41 12.44 25.45
C PHE A 93 19.00 12.73 24.92
N GLN A 94 18.24 13.53 25.64
CA GLN A 94 16.93 14.01 25.20
C GLN A 94 16.92 15.55 25.22
N PRO A 95 16.76 16.23 24.07
CA PRO A 95 16.55 17.66 24.02
C PRO A 95 15.24 18.07 24.72
N GLU A 96 15.18 19.26 25.29
CA GLU A 96 14.00 19.76 26.01
C GLU A 96 12.75 19.88 25.12
N ASN A 97 12.94 20.09 23.81
CA ASN A 97 11.86 20.21 22.84
C ASN A 97 11.65 18.94 21.99
N SER A 98 12.25 17.82 22.37
CA SER A 98 12.18 16.59 21.59
C SER A 98 11.48 15.47 22.34
N LEU A 99 10.60 14.78 21.62
CA LEU A 99 9.96 13.53 22.06
C LEU A 99 10.84 12.30 21.83
N TYR A 100 12.10 12.50 21.42
CA TYR A 100 13.04 11.43 21.13
C TYR A 100 14.26 11.51 22.04
N LYS A 101 14.77 10.32 22.39
CA LYS A 101 16.08 10.11 23.01
C LYS A 101 17.06 9.67 21.94
N TYR A 102 18.26 10.20 21.97
CA TYR A 102 19.29 9.93 20.98
C TYR A 102 20.50 9.26 21.64
N HIS A 103 21.11 8.34 20.94
CA HIS A 103 22.41 7.78 21.30
C HIS A 103 23.14 7.31 20.04
N PHE A 104 24.47 7.27 20.10
CA PHE A 104 25.28 6.66 19.05
C PHE A 104 25.39 5.16 19.30
N ASP A 105 25.45 4.39 18.22
CA ASP A 105 25.66 2.94 18.23
C ASP A 105 26.65 2.56 17.12
N PHE A 106 27.26 1.38 17.24
CA PHE A 106 28.34 0.95 16.35
C PHE A 106 28.18 -0.50 15.91
N PRO A 107 27.06 -0.84 15.26
CA PRO A 107 26.91 -2.18 14.73
C PRO A 107 28.01 -2.44 13.70
N GLU A 108 28.75 -3.53 13.88
CA GLU A 108 29.84 -3.94 12.99
C GLU A 108 30.93 -2.84 12.75
N GLY A 109 31.12 -1.97 13.74
CA GLY A 109 32.11 -0.87 13.67
C GLY A 109 31.63 0.36 12.87
N ILE A 110 30.42 0.36 12.33
CA ILE A 110 29.85 1.48 11.58
C ILE A 110 29.15 2.44 12.54
N LEU A 111 29.49 3.73 12.46
CA LEU A 111 28.80 4.75 13.24
C LEU A 111 27.35 4.89 12.80
N THR A 112 26.44 4.73 13.73
CA THR A 112 25.02 5.02 13.58
C THR A 112 24.53 5.95 14.68
N LEU A 113 23.50 6.74 14.39
CA LEU A 113 22.78 7.52 15.40
C LEU A 113 21.37 6.97 15.53
N VAL A 114 21.05 6.53 16.72
CA VAL A 114 19.73 5.98 17.04
C VAL A 114 18.87 7.07 17.65
N SER A 115 17.73 7.34 17.01
CA SER A 115 16.65 8.18 17.51
C SER A 115 15.53 7.28 18.02
N LYS A 116 15.29 7.26 19.32
CA LYS A 116 14.26 6.42 19.96
C LYS A 116 13.16 7.30 20.53
N PRO A 117 11.88 7.14 20.12
CA PRO A 117 10.78 7.88 20.70
C PRO A 117 10.62 7.55 22.20
N ILE A 118 10.10 8.50 22.99
CA ILE A 118 9.59 8.20 24.32
C ILE A 118 8.33 7.34 24.19
N GLU A 119 8.05 6.53 25.19
CA GLU A 119 6.77 5.83 25.25
C GLU A 119 5.66 6.84 25.56
N LEU A 120 4.76 7.08 24.62
CA LEU A 120 3.63 7.98 24.80
C LEU A 120 2.43 7.20 25.34
N LEU A 121 1.95 7.58 26.53
CA LEU A 121 0.78 7.00 27.18
C LEU A 121 -0.25 8.09 27.43
N ALA A 122 -1.51 7.83 27.09
CA ALA A 122 -2.62 8.76 27.28
C ALA A 122 -3.88 8.04 27.75
N SER A 123 -4.70 8.72 28.55
CA SER A 123 -6.02 8.22 28.95
C SER A 123 -7.07 9.32 28.92
N ILE A 124 -8.32 8.91 28.72
CA ILE A 124 -9.47 9.80 28.86
C ILE A 124 -9.66 10.14 30.35
N GLU A 125 -9.87 11.41 30.68
CA GLU A 125 -10.12 11.86 32.05
C GLU A 125 -11.57 12.34 32.22
N GLU A 126 -12.10 13.01 31.20
CA GLU A 126 -13.51 13.38 31.12
C GLU A 126 -14.06 13.03 29.73
N TYR A 127 -15.31 12.57 29.66
CA TYR A 127 -15.93 12.19 28.40
C TYR A 127 -17.43 12.47 28.39
N LYS A 128 -17.89 13.15 27.35
CA LYS A 128 -19.31 13.41 27.08
C LYS A 128 -19.56 13.25 25.59
N LEU A 129 -20.63 12.55 25.23
CA LEU A 129 -21.10 12.36 23.86
C LEU A 129 -22.56 12.74 23.77
N ASP A 130 -22.87 13.85 23.12
CA ASP A 130 -24.21 14.34 22.80
C ASP A 130 -24.42 14.32 21.27
N SER A 131 -25.67 14.57 20.82
CA SER A 131 -26.02 14.59 19.39
C SER A 131 -25.18 15.55 18.56
N ASP A 132 -24.80 16.70 19.14
CA ASP A 132 -24.16 17.80 18.45
C ASP A 132 -22.66 17.89 18.69
N VAL A 133 -22.19 17.38 19.84
CA VAL A 133 -20.79 17.53 20.25
C VAL A 133 -20.27 16.31 21.03
N MET A 134 -19.05 15.95 20.75
CA MET A 134 -18.23 15.05 21.54
C MET A 134 -17.16 15.88 22.26
N SER A 135 -17.13 15.85 23.59
CA SER A 135 -16.21 16.65 24.39
C SER A 135 -15.62 15.90 25.57
N GLY A 136 -14.55 16.42 26.10
CA GLY A 136 -13.87 15.84 27.27
C GLY A 136 -12.44 16.34 27.41
N SER A 137 -11.67 15.61 28.22
CA SER A 137 -10.25 15.88 28.43
C SER A 137 -9.43 14.57 28.34
N ILE A 138 -8.21 14.72 27.84
CA ILE A 138 -7.23 13.63 27.68
C ILE A 138 -6.02 13.98 28.53
N LYS A 139 -5.61 13.05 29.38
CA LYS A 139 -4.41 13.14 30.21
C LYS A 139 -3.26 12.42 29.55
N ILE A 140 -2.14 13.11 29.37
CA ILE A 140 -0.88 12.53 28.93
C ILE A 140 -0.16 12.00 30.16
N LYS A 141 0.00 10.69 30.27
CA LYS A 141 0.64 10.02 31.42
C LYS A 141 2.16 10.01 31.34
N SER A 142 2.68 10.15 30.13
CA SER A 142 4.13 10.18 29.90
C SER A 142 4.72 11.50 30.34
N PRO A 143 5.89 11.53 30.99
CA PRO A 143 6.57 12.75 31.31
C PRO A 143 7.04 13.45 30.03
N LEU A 144 6.43 14.59 29.72
CA LEU A 144 6.88 15.45 28.64
C LEU A 144 8.07 16.31 29.12
N PRO A 145 9.10 16.49 28.26
CA PRO A 145 10.31 17.20 28.66
C PRO A 145 10.10 18.71 28.85
N SER A 146 9.03 19.28 28.30
CA SER A 146 8.65 20.70 28.47
C SER A 146 7.14 20.88 28.27
N ASN A 147 6.63 22.10 28.52
CA ASN A 147 5.22 22.45 28.31
C ASN A 147 4.93 23.02 26.90
N GLN A 148 5.79 22.78 25.91
CA GLN A 148 5.68 23.34 24.56
C GLN A 148 5.24 22.28 23.53
N PHE A 149 4.29 21.43 23.89
CA PHE A 149 3.77 20.42 23.01
C PHE A 149 2.30 20.68 22.68
N ASN A 150 1.97 20.47 21.40
CA ASN A 150 0.60 20.52 20.90
C ASN A 150 0.05 19.10 20.80
N ALA A 151 -1.26 18.98 20.89
CA ALA A 151 -1.96 17.73 20.70
C ALA A 151 -2.96 17.80 19.56
N LYS A 152 -3.16 16.66 18.89
CA LYS A 152 -4.24 16.42 17.95
C LYS A 152 -4.98 15.16 18.36
N LEU A 153 -6.31 15.19 18.26
CA LEU A 153 -7.13 13.98 18.33
C LEU A 153 -7.33 13.44 16.91
N ILE A 154 -7.00 12.19 16.72
CA ILE A 154 -7.09 11.52 15.42
C ILE A 154 -8.12 10.40 15.54
N PHE A 155 -9.09 10.38 14.63
CA PHE A 155 -9.92 9.22 14.39
C PHE A 155 -9.35 8.46 13.19
N LYS A 156 -9.02 7.21 13.40
CA LYS A 156 -8.50 6.30 12.37
C LYS A 156 -9.48 5.16 12.17
N ARG A 157 -9.92 4.97 10.93
CA ARG A 157 -10.79 3.83 10.61
C ARG A 157 -9.98 2.54 10.67
N ARG A 158 -10.51 1.57 11.42
CA ARG A 158 -9.91 0.24 11.48
C ARG A 158 -10.17 -0.50 10.16
N PRO A 159 -9.15 -1.11 9.55
CA PRO A 159 -9.36 -1.93 8.36
C PRO A 159 -10.23 -3.13 8.68
N THR A 160 -10.95 -3.61 7.66
CA THR A 160 -11.71 -4.85 7.74
C THR A 160 -11.24 -5.80 6.65
N PRO A 161 -11.42 -7.12 6.79
CA PRO A 161 -11.01 -8.08 5.76
C PRO A 161 -11.60 -7.83 4.37
N SER A 162 -12.73 -7.11 4.30
CA SER A 162 -13.39 -6.76 3.04
C SER A 162 -12.81 -5.51 2.37
N PHE A 163 -11.96 -4.73 3.09
CA PHE A 163 -11.51 -3.41 2.66
C PHE A 163 -10.07 -3.16 3.09
N TYR A 164 -9.15 -3.72 2.36
CA TYR A 164 -7.71 -3.64 2.65
C TYR A 164 -7.10 -2.25 2.41
N LEU A 165 -7.80 -1.36 1.71
CA LEU A 165 -7.31 -0.02 1.37
C LEU A 165 -7.38 1.04 2.48
N PHE A 166 -7.92 0.72 3.65
CA PHE A 166 -8.40 1.76 4.56
C PHE A 166 -7.58 1.97 5.82
N HIS A 167 -6.37 1.46 5.88
CA HIS A 167 -5.43 1.75 6.96
C HIS A 167 -5.24 3.25 7.21
N GLU A 168 -5.45 4.07 6.17
CA GLU A 168 -5.16 5.48 6.20
C GLU A 168 -6.33 6.40 6.31
N GLN A 169 -7.53 5.88 6.33
CA GLN A 169 -8.67 6.76 6.54
C GLN A 169 -8.63 7.29 7.96
N GLN A 170 -8.13 8.48 8.07
CA GLN A 170 -8.02 9.20 9.33
C GLN A 170 -8.47 10.65 9.18
N GLN A 171 -8.92 11.21 10.28
CA GLN A 171 -9.25 12.62 10.41
C GLN A 171 -8.67 13.15 11.71
N SER A 172 -8.01 14.30 11.64
CA SER A 172 -7.39 14.93 12.81
C SER A 172 -8.08 16.21 13.19
N PHE A 173 -8.12 16.48 14.49
CA PHE A 173 -8.63 17.71 15.10
C PHE A 173 -7.54 18.29 15.98
N ASP A 174 -7.14 19.55 15.71
CA ASP A 174 -6.16 20.25 16.52
C ASP A 174 -6.77 20.62 17.88
N LEU A 175 -6.10 20.25 18.96
CA LEU A 175 -6.54 20.50 20.32
C LEU A 175 -5.75 21.66 20.99
N GLY A 176 -4.66 22.10 20.37
CA GLY A 176 -3.79 23.14 20.89
C GLY A 176 -2.76 22.63 21.90
N LEU A 177 -2.30 23.52 22.78
CA LEU A 177 -1.23 23.26 23.73
C LEU A 177 -1.70 22.35 24.88
N ILE A 178 -0.82 21.43 25.26
CA ILE A 178 -0.97 20.59 26.45
C ILE A 178 -0.59 21.42 27.69
N THR A 179 -1.51 21.54 28.62
CA THR A 179 -1.30 22.28 29.88
C THR A 179 -1.42 21.32 31.06
N GLU A 180 -0.43 21.25 31.93
CA GLU A 180 -0.41 20.37 33.09
C GLU A 180 -0.65 18.87 32.73
N ASN A 181 -0.13 18.45 31.57
CA ASN A 181 -0.35 17.14 30.97
C ASN A 181 -1.81 16.81 30.61
N ILE A 182 -2.66 17.82 30.49
CA ILE A 182 -4.06 17.68 30.08
C ILE A 182 -4.31 18.48 28.80
N VAL A 183 -5.15 17.95 27.93
CA VAL A 183 -5.69 18.68 26.79
C VAL A 183 -7.18 18.43 26.67
N ASN A 184 -7.93 19.49 26.46
CA ASN A 184 -9.37 19.45 26.29
C ASN A 184 -9.75 19.28 24.79
N PHE A 185 -10.85 18.63 24.53
CA PHE A 185 -11.40 18.54 23.18
C PHE A 185 -12.90 18.84 23.17
N SER A 186 -13.35 19.44 22.05
CA SER A 186 -14.76 19.67 21.77
C SER A 186 -14.94 19.60 20.25
N ILE A 187 -15.50 18.48 19.78
CA ILE A 187 -15.62 18.16 18.35
C ILE A 187 -17.09 18.10 17.99
N PRO A 188 -17.56 18.99 17.10
CA PRO A 188 -18.91 18.85 16.56
C PRO A 188 -19.07 17.51 15.82
N THR A 189 -20.09 16.73 16.17
CA THR A 189 -20.29 15.41 15.59
C THR A 189 -20.55 15.45 14.08
N LYS A 190 -21.11 16.55 13.59
CA LYS A 190 -21.32 16.82 12.15
C LYS A 190 -20.03 16.98 11.34
N ASP A 191 -18.91 17.25 12.01
CA ASP A 191 -17.61 17.48 11.35
C ASP A 191 -16.84 16.16 11.14
N LEU A 192 -17.37 15.03 11.61
CA LEU A 192 -16.80 13.71 11.31
C LEU A 192 -16.87 13.43 9.80
N SER A 193 -15.79 12.86 9.26
CA SER A 193 -15.67 12.61 7.82
C SER A 193 -16.65 11.55 7.32
N THR A 194 -17.33 11.86 6.21
CA THR A 194 -18.13 10.87 5.45
C THR A 194 -17.28 9.76 4.87
N ALA A 195 -15.98 10.00 4.68
CA ALA A 195 -15.02 8.98 4.20
C ALA A 195 -14.92 7.76 5.14
N PHE A 196 -15.28 7.91 6.42
CA PHE A 196 -15.35 6.77 7.33
C PHE A 196 -16.55 5.84 7.07
N LEU A 197 -17.59 6.32 6.40
CA LEU A 197 -18.83 5.57 6.18
C LEU A 197 -18.72 4.72 4.90
N VAL A 198 -17.77 3.81 4.86
CA VAL A 198 -17.57 2.87 3.74
C VAL A 198 -18.52 1.68 3.88
N ASP A 199 -18.39 0.96 4.99
CA ASP A 199 -19.26 -0.16 5.33
C ASP A 199 -20.56 0.30 6.02
N ASN A 200 -21.51 -0.62 6.20
CA ASN A 200 -22.67 -0.36 7.02
C ASN A 200 -22.31 -0.06 8.47
N THR A 201 -21.27 -0.70 8.99
CA THR A 201 -20.70 -0.45 10.31
C THR A 201 -19.20 -0.35 10.20
N ASN A 202 -18.62 0.73 10.66
CA ASN A 202 -17.19 1.00 10.64
C ASN A 202 -16.68 1.16 12.07
N ILE A 203 -15.42 0.81 12.31
CA ILE A 203 -14.78 0.98 13.60
C ILE A 203 -13.78 2.13 13.47
N LEU A 204 -13.87 3.11 14.36
CA LEU A 204 -12.93 4.22 14.45
C LEU A 204 -12.16 4.11 15.77
N ASP A 205 -10.86 4.11 15.68
CA ASP A 205 -9.98 4.19 16.86
C ASP A 205 -9.65 5.66 17.17
N ALA A 206 -9.67 6.00 18.46
CA ALA A 206 -9.26 7.31 18.94
C ALA A 206 -7.79 7.30 19.33
N ILE A 207 -7.03 8.17 18.71
CA ILE A 207 -5.58 8.29 18.86
C ILE A 207 -5.25 9.74 19.23
N ILE A 208 -4.36 9.95 20.18
CA ILE A 208 -3.76 11.25 20.47
C ILE A 208 -2.39 11.32 19.80
N GLU A 209 -2.14 12.39 19.05
CA GLU A 209 -0.82 12.74 18.55
C GLU A 209 -0.29 13.94 19.33
N VAL A 210 0.95 13.83 19.80
CA VAL A 210 1.66 14.89 20.51
C VAL A 210 2.87 15.29 19.69
N SER A 211 2.99 16.58 19.38
CA SER A 211 4.10 17.14 18.60
C SER A 211 4.66 18.40 19.23
N SER A 212 5.95 18.64 19.09
CA SER A 212 6.59 19.91 19.47
C SER A 212 6.20 21.01 18.48
N SER A 213 6.12 22.25 18.95
CA SER A 213 5.94 23.43 18.08
C SER A 213 7.08 23.61 17.07
N HIS A 214 8.25 23.06 17.36
CA HIS A 214 9.47 23.15 16.53
C HIS A 214 9.65 21.91 15.63
N ASN A 215 8.97 20.81 15.92
CA ASN A 215 9.13 19.55 15.21
C ASN A 215 7.79 19.08 14.64
N LYS A 216 7.73 18.87 13.33
CA LYS A 216 6.51 18.42 12.64
C LYS A 216 6.18 16.94 12.89
N THR A 217 7.12 16.16 13.39
CA THR A 217 6.92 14.73 13.67
C THR A 217 6.32 14.54 15.05
N GLY A 218 5.10 14.05 15.10
CA GLY A 218 4.40 13.73 16.34
C GLY A 218 4.60 12.28 16.76
N LEU A 219 4.41 12.01 18.05
CA LEU A 219 4.19 10.66 18.58
C LEU A 219 2.70 10.44 18.76
N SER A 220 2.23 9.25 18.42
CA SER A 220 0.83 8.87 18.57
C SER A 220 0.65 7.77 19.60
N ALA A 221 -0.46 7.81 20.33
CA ALA A 221 -0.85 6.75 21.25
C ALA A 221 -2.36 6.53 21.20
N PHE A 222 -2.82 5.30 21.37
CA PHE A 222 -4.22 5.02 21.64
C PHE A 222 -4.63 5.63 22.98
N ILE A 223 -5.84 6.17 23.02
CA ILE A 223 -6.38 6.73 24.26
C ILE A 223 -6.93 5.58 25.10
N SER A 224 -6.30 5.32 26.23
CA SER A 224 -6.73 4.30 27.18
C SER A 224 -7.90 4.80 28.04
N ILE A 225 -8.61 3.86 28.66
CA ILE A 225 -9.74 4.14 29.55
C ILE A 225 -9.45 3.56 30.92
N ASP A 226 -9.35 4.44 31.89
CA ASP A 226 -9.15 4.06 33.29
C ASP A 226 -10.42 3.50 33.91
N ALA A 227 -10.29 2.79 35.03
CA ALA A 227 -11.40 2.04 35.64
C ALA A 227 -12.59 2.91 36.04
N ASP A 228 -12.35 4.13 36.51
CA ASP A 228 -13.32 5.12 36.92
C ASP A 228 -14.12 5.70 35.75
N MET A 229 -13.53 5.75 34.56
CA MET A 229 -14.18 6.24 33.35
C MET A 229 -15.00 5.18 32.62
N LYS A 230 -14.83 3.90 32.91
CA LYS A 230 -15.58 2.80 32.25
C LYS A 230 -17.10 2.96 32.30
N PRO A 231 -17.74 3.46 33.38
CA PRO A 231 -19.20 3.68 33.40
C PRO A 231 -19.67 4.84 32.49
N ALA A 232 -18.81 5.80 32.16
CA ALA A 232 -19.14 6.90 31.28
C ALA A 232 -19.24 6.50 29.79
N ILE A 233 -18.62 5.38 29.47
CA ILE A 233 -18.56 4.75 28.15
C ILE A 233 -19.18 3.35 28.28
N PRO A 234 -20.15 2.86 27.50
CA PRO A 234 -20.53 3.33 26.16
C PRO A 234 -21.65 4.37 26.15
N ARG A 235 -21.66 5.17 25.10
CA ARG A 235 -22.74 6.10 24.74
C ARG A 235 -23.08 5.94 23.26
N GLU A 236 -24.34 6.13 22.91
CA GLU A 236 -24.81 6.06 21.53
C GLU A 236 -25.64 7.28 21.18
N ILE A 237 -25.35 7.89 20.04
CA ILE A 237 -26.08 9.03 19.50
C ILE A 237 -26.42 8.81 18.03
N LYS A 238 -27.50 9.46 17.58
CA LYS A 238 -27.84 9.57 16.17
C LYS A 238 -27.41 10.93 15.65
N ILE A 239 -26.67 10.94 14.57
CA ILE A 239 -26.22 12.12 13.86
C ILE A 239 -27.12 12.31 12.65
N ALA A 240 -27.78 13.46 12.57
CA ALA A 240 -28.66 13.79 11.45
C ALA A 240 -27.88 14.15 10.17
N ALA A 241 -28.49 14.89 9.26
CA ALA A 241 -27.79 15.45 8.11
C ALA A 241 -26.58 16.29 8.55
N PRO A 242 -25.46 16.26 7.80
CA PRO A 242 -25.26 15.58 6.51
C PRO A 242 -24.80 14.12 6.61
N LEU A 243 -24.43 13.64 7.78
CA LEU A 243 -23.81 12.31 7.95
C LEU A 243 -24.80 11.14 7.92
N PHE A 244 -26.00 11.33 8.45
CA PHE A 244 -27.00 10.26 8.60
C PHE A 244 -26.41 8.98 9.20
N ALA A 245 -25.84 9.09 10.41
CA ALA A 245 -25.09 8.01 11.04
C ALA A 245 -25.50 7.81 12.50
N THR A 246 -25.16 6.65 13.05
CA THR A 246 -25.14 6.40 14.48
C THR A 246 -23.68 6.28 14.93
N LEU A 247 -23.29 7.03 15.94
CA LEU A 247 -21.98 6.95 16.60
C LEU A 247 -22.17 6.33 17.98
N ARG A 248 -21.44 5.25 18.25
CA ARG A 248 -21.45 4.58 19.56
C ARG A 248 -20.03 4.40 20.06
N SER A 249 -19.69 5.05 21.17
CA SER A 249 -18.42 4.80 21.85
C SER A 249 -18.43 3.45 22.55
N TYR A 250 -17.29 2.78 22.59
CA TYR A 250 -17.10 1.53 23.32
C TYR A 250 -15.66 1.36 23.78
N ILE A 251 -15.47 0.40 24.69
CA ILE A 251 -14.16 0.04 25.24
C ILE A 251 -13.70 -1.23 24.55
N THR A 252 -12.51 -1.21 23.95
CA THR A 252 -11.90 -2.40 23.36
C THR A 252 -11.44 -3.38 24.42
N GLY A 253 -11.12 -4.62 24.04
CA GLY A 253 -10.50 -5.62 24.93
C GLY A 253 -9.17 -5.16 25.54
N SER A 254 -8.44 -4.25 24.89
CA SER A 254 -7.22 -3.62 25.36
C SER A 254 -7.46 -2.33 26.16
N ASN A 255 -8.65 -2.07 26.65
CA ASN A 255 -9.06 -0.86 27.38
C ASN A 255 -8.81 0.46 26.61
N ARG A 256 -8.99 0.48 25.30
CA ARG A 256 -8.85 1.66 24.44
C ARG A 256 -10.22 2.24 24.07
N LEU A 257 -10.31 3.55 23.86
CA LEU A 257 -11.50 4.22 23.38
C LEU A 257 -11.61 4.01 21.86
N SER A 258 -12.76 3.47 21.43
CA SER A 258 -13.08 3.30 20.02
C SER A 258 -14.56 3.55 19.79
N PHE A 259 -14.96 3.64 18.52
CA PHE A 259 -16.33 3.96 18.13
C PHE A 259 -16.82 3.02 17.04
N TYR A 260 -18.08 2.58 17.16
CA TYR A 260 -18.85 2.09 16.03
C TYR A 260 -19.47 3.28 15.33
N PHE A 261 -19.25 3.38 14.02
CA PHE A 261 -19.83 4.41 13.16
C PHE A 261 -20.65 3.75 12.07
N LYS A 262 -21.98 3.83 12.21
CA LYS A 262 -22.94 3.05 11.40
C LYS A 262 -23.75 3.98 10.51
N LYS A 263 -23.94 3.59 9.24
CA LYS A 263 -24.81 4.31 8.29
C LYS A 263 -26.29 4.18 8.67
N ASN A 264 -27.04 5.28 8.56
CA ASN A 264 -28.50 5.35 8.67
C ASN A 264 -29.06 6.02 7.41
N ILE A 265 -28.75 5.47 6.25
CA ILE A 265 -28.98 6.10 4.94
C ILE A 265 -30.08 5.44 4.09
N GLN A 266 -30.65 4.35 4.56
CA GLN A 266 -31.69 3.62 3.83
C GLN A 266 -33.00 4.41 3.79
N GLY A 267 -33.60 4.48 2.58
CA GLY A 267 -34.90 5.11 2.37
C GLY A 267 -34.92 6.62 2.27
N LEU A 268 -33.79 7.30 2.51
CA LEU A 268 -33.70 8.77 2.41
C LEU A 268 -33.92 9.29 0.98
N VAL A 269 -33.63 8.46 -0.01
CA VAL A 269 -33.82 8.74 -1.45
C VAL A 269 -34.68 7.63 -2.04
N SER A 270 -35.69 7.99 -2.79
CA SER A 270 -36.61 7.03 -3.40
C SER A 270 -36.85 7.37 -4.87
N LEU A 271 -36.76 6.38 -5.76
CA LEU A 271 -37.15 6.49 -7.15
C LEU A 271 -38.68 6.67 -7.23
N SER A 272 -39.11 7.76 -7.83
CA SER A 272 -40.55 8.08 -7.98
C SER A 272 -41.08 7.80 -9.37
N GLN A 273 -40.27 7.86 -10.39
CA GLN A 273 -40.62 7.56 -11.76
C GLN A 273 -39.40 7.16 -12.59
N LEU A 274 -39.61 6.22 -13.50
CA LEU A 274 -38.66 5.83 -14.55
C LEU A 274 -39.34 6.08 -15.90
N LYS A 275 -38.65 6.77 -16.82
CA LYS A 275 -39.05 6.90 -18.21
C LYS A 275 -37.91 6.47 -19.10
N GLU A 276 -38.21 5.61 -20.06
CA GLU A 276 -37.22 5.09 -21.00
C GLU A 276 -37.60 5.55 -22.42
N THR A 277 -36.60 6.01 -23.17
CA THR A 277 -36.67 6.28 -24.61
C THR A 277 -35.60 5.45 -25.33
N LYS A 278 -35.56 5.53 -26.66
CA LYS A 278 -34.51 4.86 -27.46
C LYS A 278 -33.08 5.34 -27.06
N LYS A 279 -32.94 6.62 -26.69
CA LYS A 279 -31.63 7.25 -26.41
C LYS A 279 -31.33 7.44 -24.94
N ASP A 280 -32.35 7.65 -24.12
CA ASP A 280 -32.17 8.15 -22.77
C ASP A 280 -33.01 7.38 -21.75
N LEU A 281 -32.47 7.32 -20.53
CA LEU A 281 -33.19 6.99 -19.30
C LEU A 281 -33.40 8.27 -18.50
N THR A 282 -34.62 8.50 -18.06
CA THR A 282 -34.95 9.63 -17.16
C THR A 282 -35.44 9.07 -15.84
N LEU A 283 -34.69 9.37 -14.79
CA LEU A 283 -34.97 8.94 -13.41
C LEU A 283 -35.46 10.15 -12.61
N GLN A 284 -36.60 10.01 -11.92
CA GLN A 284 -37.12 11.03 -11.02
C GLN A 284 -37.08 10.51 -9.57
N PHE A 285 -36.68 11.37 -8.64
CA PHE A 285 -36.46 11.00 -7.25
C PHE A 285 -37.25 11.89 -6.30
N LYS A 286 -37.64 11.30 -5.17
CA LYS A 286 -38.08 12.01 -3.95
C LYS A 286 -36.98 11.90 -2.91
N LEU A 287 -36.68 12.99 -2.22
CA LEU A 287 -35.72 13.05 -1.13
C LEU A 287 -36.47 13.48 0.14
N GLU A 288 -36.13 12.88 1.28
CA GLU A 288 -36.64 13.33 2.58
C GLU A 288 -36.12 14.73 2.94
N ASN A 289 -34.86 15.00 2.59
CA ASN A 289 -34.21 16.27 2.83
C ASN A 289 -33.82 16.95 1.51
N SER A 290 -34.10 18.24 1.38
CA SER A 290 -33.73 19.00 0.19
C SER A 290 -32.22 19.21 0.13
N ILE A 291 -31.63 18.96 -1.05
CA ILE A 291 -30.24 19.25 -1.37
C ILE A 291 -30.15 20.42 -2.37
N SER A 292 -29.08 21.16 -2.31
CA SER A 292 -28.81 22.26 -3.28
C SER A 292 -28.31 21.71 -4.61
N GLU A 293 -27.35 20.82 -4.55
CA GLU A 293 -26.66 20.18 -5.68
C GLU A 293 -26.46 18.70 -5.41
N GLY A 294 -26.46 17.90 -6.46
CA GLY A 294 -26.26 16.46 -6.35
C GLY A 294 -25.96 15.81 -7.69
N GLN A 295 -25.55 14.57 -7.60
CA GLN A 295 -25.25 13.69 -8.73
C GLN A 295 -25.83 12.32 -8.47
N ILE A 296 -26.21 11.63 -9.53
CA ILE A 296 -26.48 10.20 -9.49
C ILE A 296 -25.20 9.48 -9.83
N VAL A 297 -24.87 8.50 -9.02
CA VAL A 297 -23.65 7.69 -9.18
C VAL A 297 -24.06 6.23 -9.32
N ALA A 298 -23.62 5.57 -10.38
CA ALA A 298 -23.64 4.12 -10.48
C ALA A 298 -22.27 3.57 -10.08
N LYS A 299 -22.26 2.65 -9.12
CA LYS A 299 -21.05 1.96 -8.67
C LYS A 299 -21.18 0.47 -8.93
N ARG A 300 -20.10 -0.14 -9.43
CA ARG A 300 -20.08 -1.59 -9.60
C ARG A 300 -20.17 -2.29 -8.24
N ALA A 301 -21.13 -3.20 -8.11
CA ALA A 301 -21.45 -3.96 -6.90
C ALA A 301 -21.15 -5.46 -7.07
N ASP A 302 -20.05 -5.79 -7.73
CA ASP A 302 -19.65 -7.16 -7.95
C ASP A 302 -19.31 -7.84 -6.60
N LYS A 303 -19.96 -8.98 -6.31
CA LYS A 303 -19.74 -9.72 -5.06
C LYS A 303 -18.30 -10.26 -4.90
N LYS A 304 -17.56 -10.41 -5.99
CA LYS A 304 -16.18 -10.90 -6.02
C LYS A 304 -15.14 -9.79 -6.02
N ALA A 305 -15.54 -8.57 -6.38
CA ALA A 305 -14.67 -7.42 -6.44
C ALA A 305 -15.04 -6.43 -5.33
N ASN A 306 -14.04 -5.88 -4.68
CA ASN A 306 -14.25 -4.75 -3.80
C ASN A 306 -14.34 -3.49 -4.66
N THR A 307 -15.56 -3.01 -4.90
CA THR A 307 -15.83 -1.87 -5.79
C THR A 307 -15.15 -0.58 -5.37
N PHE A 308 -14.82 -0.43 -4.09
CA PHE A 308 -14.10 0.73 -3.58
C PHE A 308 -12.63 0.74 -3.98
N GLU A 309 -12.03 -0.42 -4.15
CA GLU A 309 -10.62 -0.56 -4.48
C GLU A 309 -10.32 -0.11 -5.91
N TYR A 310 -11.25 -0.32 -6.82
CA TYR A 310 -11.12 0.11 -8.20
C TYR A 310 -11.75 1.46 -8.48
N ASN A 311 -12.55 1.96 -7.54
CA ASN A 311 -13.28 3.21 -7.69
C ASN A 311 -14.09 3.28 -9.02
N VAL A 312 -14.67 2.15 -9.40
CA VAL A 312 -15.40 1.99 -10.66
C VAL A 312 -16.78 2.61 -10.51
N GLU A 313 -16.91 3.83 -10.93
CA GLU A 313 -18.17 4.56 -10.86
C GLU A 313 -18.39 5.44 -12.10
N GLN A 314 -19.65 5.71 -12.38
CA GLN A 314 -20.08 6.68 -13.38
C GLN A 314 -21.08 7.65 -12.77
N VAL A 315 -21.02 8.91 -13.21
CA VAL A 315 -21.71 10.02 -12.54
C VAL A 315 -22.53 10.83 -13.54
N TRP A 316 -23.75 11.21 -13.14
CA TRP A 316 -24.62 12.09 -13.90
C TRP A 316 -25.15 13.24 -13.04
N PRO A 317 -25.27 14.45 -13.60
CA PRO A 317 -25.78 15.59 -12.85
C PRO A 317 -27.27 15.40 -12.50
N LEU A 318 -27.63 15.83 -11.29
CA LEU A 318 -29.00 15.86 -10.82
C LEU A 318 -29.60 17.26 -11.02
N LYS A 319 -30.71 17.34 -11.73
CA LYS A 319 -31.45 18.60 -11.92
C LYS A 319 -32.55 18.72 -10.87
N LYS A 320 -32.55 19.83 -10.14
CA LYS A 320 -33.57 20.17 -9.14
C LYS A 320 -34.77 20.80 -9.83
N GLY A 321 -35.94 20.16 -9.71
CA GLY A 321 -37.23 20.76 -10.05
C GLY A 321 -37.92 21.37 -8.80
N ILE A 322 -39.17 21.79 -8.95
CA ILE A 322 -39.92 22.42 -7.83
C ILE A 322 -40.17 21.37 -6.71
N THR A 323 -40.58 20.16 -7.06
CA THR A 323 -40.97 19.11 -6.10
C THR A 323 -40.20 17.82 -6.26
N LYS A 324 -39.37 17.68 -7.29
CA LYS A 324 -38.67 16.46 -7.67
C LYS A 324 -37.29 16.75 -8.20
N TYR A 325 -36.43 15.78 -8.06
CA TYR A 325 -35.10 15.77 -8.68
C TYR A 325 -35.11 14.83 -9.88
N THR A 326 -34.37 15.19 -10.92
CA THR A 326 -34.35 14.43 -12.17
C THR A 326 -32.91 14.22 -12.64
N ALA A 327 -32.57 12.99 -13.01
CA ALA A 327 -31.34 12.68 -13.76
C ALA A 327 -31.71 12.14 -15.13
N GLN A 328 -30.98 12.58 -16.15
CA GLN A 328 -31.08 12.09 -17.53
C GLN A 328 -29.78 11.38 -17.87
N ILE A 329 -29.87 10.13 -18.30
CA ILE A 329 -28.75 9.25 -18.61
C ILE A 329 -28.82 8.90 -20.07
N ASN A 330 -27.82 9.29 -20.86
CA ASN A 330 -27.68 8.88 -22.25
C ASN A 330 -27.22 7.42 -22.28
N LYS A 331 -27.97 6.55 -22.97
CA LYS A 331 -27.68 5.12 -23.03
C LYS A 331 -26.35 4.79 -23.71
N ASN A 332 -25.92 5.59 -24.69
CA ASN A 332 -24.64 5.36 -25.35
C ASN A 332 -23.44 5.68 -24.46
N GLU A 333 -23.61 6.61 -23.53
CA GLU A 333 -22.58 6.99 -22.54
C GLU A 333 -22.69 6.18 -21.25
N PHE A 334 -23.83 5.51 -21.04
CA PHE A 334 -24.10 4.74 -19.85
C PHE A 334 -23.17 3.55 -19.79
N LEU A 335 -22.42 3.45 -18.69
CA LEU A 335 -21.44 2.41 -18.42
C LEU A 335 -20.35 2.28 -19.52
N SER A 336 -20.08 3.33 -20.27
CA SER A 336 -18.95 3.39 -21.18
C SER A 336 -17.65 3.68 -20.41
N GLY A 337 -16.55 3.07 -20.84
CA GLY A 337 -15.23 3.31 -20.28
C GLY A 337 -14.38 2.05 -20.16
N PRO A 338 -13.06 2.20 -19.94
CA PRO A 338 -12.10 1.09 -20.03
C PRO A 338 -12.26 0.04 -18.90
N ILE A 339 -12.93 0.39 -17.82
CA ILE A 339 -13.15 -0.50 -16.67
C ILE A 339 -14.55 -1.07 -16.58
N ASN A 340 -15.37 -0.90 -17.61
CA ASN A 340 -16.67 -1.53 -17.68
C ASN A 340 -16.54 -3.01 -18.01
N ARG A 341 -17.41 -3.81 -17.39
CA ARG A 341 -17.43 -5.26 -17.52
C ARG A 341 -18.80 -5.75 -17.94
N ALA A 342 -18.77 -6.82 -18.70
CA ALA A 342 -19.89 -7.71 -18.81
C ALA A 342 -20.16 -8.44 -17.47
N ASP A 343 -21.38 -8.88 -17.30
CA ASP A 343 -21.82 -9.66 -16.14
C ASP A 343 -21.58 -8.98 -14.79
N ALA A 344 -21.67 -7.66 -14.75
CA ALA A 344 -21.53 -6.86 -13.54
C ALA A 344 -22.89 -6.40 -13.03
N THR A 345 -22.97 -6.19 -11.73
CA THR A 345 -24.08 -5.49 -11.06
C THR A 345 -23.62 -4.09 -10.71
N TRP A 346 -24.50 -3.12 -10.92
CA TRP A 346 -24.24 -1.72 -10.59
C TRP A 346 -25.32 -1.22 -9.65
N ASP A 347 -24.92 -0.66 -8.51
CA ASP A 347 -25.83 -0.02 -7.55
C ASP A 347 -25.84 1.49 -7.75
N PHE A 348 -27.03 2.10 -7.60
CA PHE A 348 -27.22 3.53 -7.80
C PHE A 348 -27.34 4.27 -6.48
N PHE A 349 -26.64 5.40 -6.42
CA PHE A 349 -26.59 6.28 -5.26
C PHE A 349 -26.86 7.73 -5.67
N LEU A 350 -27.34 8.49 -4.71
CA LEU A 350 -27.32 9.94 -4.77
C LEU A 350 -26.11 10.45 -3.99
N ARG A 351 -25.26 11.26 -4.64
CA ARG A 351 -24.11 11.94 -4.05
C ARG A 351 -24.37 13.42 -3.93
N SER A 352 -24.06 14.01 -2.78
CA SER A 352 -24.05 15.45 -2.54
C SER A 352 -22.88 15.82 -1.65
N ALA A 353 -22.43 17.09 -1.70
CA ALA A 353 -21.31 17.55 -0.91
C ALA A 353 -21.52 17.28 0.59
N ASN A 354 -20.45 16.80 1.25
CA ASN A 354 -20.43 16.51 2.69
C ASN A 354 -21.43 15.46 3.19
N MET A 355 -21.96 14.62 2.29
CA MET A 355 -22.89 13.53 2.64
C MET A 355 -22.30 12.19 2.19
N PRO A 356 -22.61 11.08 2.87
CA PRO A 356 -22.34 9.75 2.32
C PRO A 356 -23.19 9.53 1.07
N ASP A 357 -22.72 8.65 0.17
CA ASP A 357 -23.53 8.23 -0.97
C ASP A 357 -24.79 7.53 -0.48
N LEU A 358 -25.97 8.07 -0.82
CA LEU A 358 -27.26 7.59 -0.36
C LEU A 358 -27.83 6.57 -1.35
N PRO A 359 -28.10 5.31 -0.96
CA PRO A 359 -28.70 4.32 -1.85
C PRO A 359 -30.11 4.75 -2.26
N ILE A 360 -30.44 4.52 -3.52
CA ILE A 360 -31.72 4.91 -4.08
C ILE A 360 -32.72 3.76 -3.92
N LEU A 361 -33.67 3.91 -3.02
CA LEU A 361 -34.77 2.94 -2.86
C LEU A 361 -35.58 2.87 -4.16
N ALA A 362 -35.83 1.67 -4.66
CA ALA A 362 -36.71 1.39 -5.78
C ALA A 362 -38.03 0.75 -5.28
N PRO A 363 -39.09 1.52 -5.01
CA PRO A 363 -40.33 1.00 -4.49
C PRO A 363 -40.98 -0.06 -5.40
N ASN A 364 -41.76 -0.96 -4.85
CA ASN A 364 -42.46 -2.01 -5.62
C ASN A 364 -43.47 -1.45 -6.62
N THR A 365 -43.83 -0.18 -6.51
CA THR A 365 -44.70 0.52 -7.47
C THR A 365 -43.99 0.82 -8.80
N ILE A 366 -42.64 0.74 -8.85
CA ILE A 366 -41.86 0.86 -10.08
C ILE A 366 -41.71 -0.54 -10.69
N ASP A 367 -42.31 -0.74 -11.86
CA ASP A 367 -42.19 -1.99 -12.60
C ASP A 367 -40.96 -1.95 -13.52
N PHE A 368 -39.98 -2.85 -13.28
CA PHE A 368 -38.83 -3.07 -14.12
C PHE A 368 -39.01 -4.24 -15.09
N SER A 369 -40.07 -5.04 -14.96
CA SER A 369 -40.30 -6.21 -15.84
C SER A 369 -40.66 -5.81 -17.27
N SER A 370 -41.23 -4.63 -17.43
CA SER A 370 -41.56 -4.05 -18.74
C SER A 370 -40.37 -3.48 -19.49
N SER A 371 -39.30 -3.14 -18.78
CA SER A 371 -38.03 -2.73 -19.38
C SER A 371 -37.12 -3.95 -19.51
N GLY A 372 -37.10 -4.56 -20.70
CA GLY A 372 -36.15 -5.62 -21.02
C GLY A 372 -34.71 -5.12 -21.02
N PHE A 373 -33.79 -5.96 -21.46
CA PHE A 373 -32.40 -5.51 -21.72
C PHE A 373 -32.41 -4.46 -22.83
N PHE A 374 -31.68 -3.37 -22.60
CA PHE A 374 -31.44 -2.31 -23.56
C PHE A 374 -29.95 -2.13 -23.84
N ASN A 375 -29.60 -1.73 -25.08
CA ASN A 375 -28.22 -1.52 -25.45
C ASN A 375 -27.65 -0.26 -24.78
N VAL A 376 -26.41 -0.35 -24.30
CA VAL A 376 -25.63 0.74 -23.67
C VAL A 376 -24.22 0.75 -24.24
N ALA A 377 -23.44 1.77 -23.89
CA ALA A 377 -22.04 1.89 -24.30
C ALA A 377 -21.82 1.65 -25.81
N ASN A 378 -22.56 2.37 -26.65
CA ASN A 378 -22.51 2.23 -28.12
C ASN A 378 -22.80 0.80 -28.62
N ASN A 379 -23.68 0.07 -27.95
CA ASN A 379 -24.05 -1.33 -28.21
C ASN A 379 -22.97 -2.37 -27.80
N GLU A 380 -22.00 -2.00 -27.03
CA GLU A 380 -21.01 -2.94 -26.47
C GLU A 380 -21.61 -3.84 -25.39
N PHE A 381 -22.54 -3.28 -24.60
CA PHE A 381 -23.22 -3.99 -23.53
C PHE A 381 -24.74 -3.89 -23.63
N MET A 382 -25.38 -4.83 -22.96
CA MET A 382 -26.81 -4.79 -22.64
C MET A 382 -26.98 -4.53 -21.14
N ALA A 383 -27.93 -3.70 -20.77
CA ALA A 383 -28.23 -3.36 -19.39
C ALA A 383 -29.71 -3.59 -19.08
N GLN A 384 -30.00 -3.99 -17.84
CA GLN A 384 -31.35 -4.14 -17.32
C GLN A 384 -31.42 -3.51 -15.93
N LEU A 385 -32.32 -2.55 -15.76
CA LEU A 385 -32.61 -2.00 -14.42
C LEU A 385 -33.37 -3.03 -13.58
N THR A 386 -33.00 -3.09 -12.29
CA THR A 386 -33.56 -4.06 -11.33
C THR A 386 -33.49 -3.51 -9.91
N ARG A 387 -33.82 -4.35 -8.94
CA ARG A 387 -33.60 -4.13 -7.50
C ARG A 387 -32.53 -5.07 -6.99
N ASN A 388 -31.67 -4.55 -6.11
CA ASN A 388 -30.78 -5.41 -5.33
C ASN A 388 -31.53 -6.02 -4.11
N ASP A 389 -30.83 -6.86 -3.34
CA ASP A 389 -31.38 -7.55 -2.15
C ASP A 389 -31.92 -6.58 -1.06
N SER A 390 -31.50 -5.31 -1.10
CA SER A 390 -31.98 -4.25 -0.17
C SER A 390 -33.09 -3.39 -0.76
N ASN A 391 -33.71 -3.80 -1.87
CA ASN A 391 -34.71 -3.05 -2.65
C ASN A 391 -34.21 -1.69 -3.18
N ASN A 392 -32.93 -1.51 -3.35
CA ASN A 392 -32.37 -0.33 -3.97
C ASN A 392 -32.28 -0.51 -5.49
N LEU A 393 -32.27 0.62 -6.22
CA LEU A 393 -32.10 0.65 -7.67
C LEU A 393 -30.74 0.07 -8.02
N ALA A 394 -30.75 -0.92 -8.90
CA ALA A 394 -29.57 -1.57 -9.45
C ALA A 394 -29.69 -1.77 -10.96
N CYS A 395 -28.59 -2.13 -11.59
CA CYS A 395 -28.52 -2.47 -12.99
C CYS A 395 -27.66 -3.71 -13.17
N LEU A 396 -28.14 -4.66 -13.96
CA LEU A 396 -27.37 -5.82 -14.43
C LEU A 396 -26.82 -5.49 -15.81
N THR A 397 -25.57 -5.85 -16.07
CA THR A 397 -24.96 -5.72 -17.40
C THR A 397 -24.55 -7.08 -17.93
N ALA A 398 -24.70 -7.25 -19.23
CA ALA A 398 -24.24 -8.41 -19.98
C ALA A 398 -23.55 -7.96 -21.28
N VAL A 399 -22.63 -8.76 -21.80
CA VAL A 399 -22.02 -8.50 -23.11
C VAL A 399 -23.09 -8.62 -24.19
N ALA A 400 -23.15 -7.66 -25.10
CA ALA A 400 -23.95 -7.79 -26.30
C ALA A 400 -23.42 -8.96 -27.17
N PRO A 401 -24.29 -9.80 -27.78
CA PRO A 401 -23.89 -11.09 -28.37
C PRO A 401 -22.85 -11.05 -29.50
N LYS A 402 -22.25 -9.93 -29.83
CA LYS A 402 -21.39 -9.74 -31.00
C LYS A 402 -20.03 -9.07 -30.77
N ILE A 403 -19.64 -8.70 -29.55
CA ILE A 403 -18.35 -8.03 -29.34
C ILE A 403 -17.50 -8.87 -28.39
N LYS A 404 -16.47 -9.47 -28.95
CA LYS A 404 -15.37 -10.05 -28.18
C LYS A 404 -14.56 -8.88 -27.62
N GLN A 405 -14.52 -8.74 -26.31
CA GLN A 405 -13.63 -7.78 -25.68
C GLN A 405 -12.20 -8.25 -25.97
N ASP A 406 -11.36 -7.42 -26.55
CA ASP A 406 -9.95 -7.72 -26.74
C ASP A 406 -9.27 -7.72 -25.36
N ILE A 407 -9.03 -8.91 -24.85
CA ILE A 407 -8.31 -9.11 -23.59
C ILE A 407 -6.82 -9.04 -23.92
N THR A 408 -6.10 -8.15 -23.27
CA THR A 408 -4.65 -8.01 -23.42
C THR A 408 -3.94 -9.24 -22.88
N LYS A 409 -3.16 -9.91 -23.72
CA LYS A 409 -2.33 -11.05 -23.32
C LYS A 409 -1.02 -10.56 -22.72
N ILE A 410 -0.68 -11.05 -21.54
CA ILE A 410 0.54 -10.66 -20.86
C ILE A 410 1.35 -11.89 -20.46
N ALA A 411 2.62 -11.88 -20.82
CA ALA A 411 3.58 -12.84 -20.33
C ALA A 411 4.28 -12.27 -19.09
N VAL A 412 4.46 -13.08 -18.05
CA VAL A 412 5.04 -12.64 -16.78
C VAL A 412 6.27 -13.48 -16.44
N MET A 413 7.41 -12.82 -16.22
CA MET A 413 8.60 -13.39 -15.61
C MET A 413 8.88 -12.73 -14.28
N GLY A 414 9.04 -13.49 -13.20
CA GLY A 414 9.32 -12.93 -11.88
C GLY A 414 8.68 -13.74 -10.76
N THR A 415 8.09 -13.01 -9.81
CA THR A 415 7.56 -13.60 -8.58
C THR A 415 6.19 -13.04 -8.20
N CYS A 416 5.83 -13.18 -6.91
CA CYS A 416 4.60 -12.65 -6.36
C CYS A 416 4.45 -11.12 -6.56
N PHE A 417 5.53 -10.37 -6.71
CA PHE A 417 5.50 -8.93 -6.99
C PHE A 417 4.74 -8.59 -8.27
N SER A 418 4.94 -9.34 -9.33
CA SER A 418 4.29 -9.13 -10.62
C SER A 418 3.14 -10.10 -10.85
N ARG A 419 3.31 -11.40 -10.47
CA ARG A 419 2.35 -12.43 -10.77
C ARG A 419 1.03 -12.33 -10.00
N ASN A 420 1.07 -11.84 -8.75
CA ASN A 420 -0.13 -11.74 -7.93
C ASN A 420 -1.08 -10.59 -8.34
N ALA A 421 -0.68 -9.69 -9.21
CA ALA A 421 -1.62 -8.81 -9.90
C ALA A 421 -2.70 -9.60 -10.68
N PHE A 422 -2.36 -10.81 -11.14
CA PHE A 422 -3.23 -11.72 -11.90
C PHE A 422 -3.77 -12.88 -11.03
N ASN A 423 -4.15 -12.57 -9.79
CA ASN A 423 -4.73 -13.54 -8.85
C ASN A 423 -6.18 -13.13 -8.54
N SER A 424 -7.12 -14.09 -8.70
CA SER A 424 -8.55 -13.83 -8.56
C SER A 424 -9.06 -13.81 -7.12
N SER A 425 -8.20 -13.95 -6.11
CA SER A 425 -8.69 -13.85 -4.73
C SER A 425 -9.02 -12.40 -4.36
N PRO A 426 -9.93 -12.15 -3.39
CA PRO A 426 -10.31 -10.80 -2.97
C PRO A 426 -9.16 -9.95 -2.43
N PHE A 427 -8.15 -10.58 -1.86
CA PHE A 427 -6.94 -9.88 -1.41
C PHE A 427 -6.18 -9.24 -2.59
N PHE A 428 -6.22 -9.86 -3.76
CA PHE A 428 -5.58 -9.39 -4.98
C PHE A 428 -6.61 -8.76 -5.93
N ASN A 429 -6.81 -9.33 -7.11
CA ASN A 429 -7.60 -8.75 -8.18
C ASN A 429 -8.62 -9.73 -8.74
N PRO A 430 -9.80 -9.90 -8.10
CA PRO A 430 -10.80 -10.86 -8.57
C PRO A 430 -11.23 -10.64 -10.03
N ASP A 431 -11.10 -9.43 -10.52
CA ASP A 431 -11.56 -9.00 -11.84
C ASP A 431 -10.51 -8.98 -12.93
N TYR A 432 -9.25 -9.30 -12.64
CA TYR A 432 -8.17 -9.11 -13.62
C TYR A 432 -8.45 -9.74 -14.99
N LYS A 433 -9.20 -10.86 -15.01
CA LYS A 433 -9.56 -11.58 -16.24
C LYS A 433 -10.48 -10.79 -17.18
N ALA A 434 -11.05 -9.69 -16.72
CA ALA A 434 -11.78 -8.79 -17.60
C ALA A 434 -10.88 -7.93 -18.48
N PHE A 435 -9.61 -7.78 -18.09
CA PHE A 435 -8.65 -6.90 -18.75
C PHE A 435 -7.46 -7.67 -19.32
N PHE A 436 -7.02 -8.73 -18.63
CA PHE A 436 -5.80 -9.44 -18.94
C PHE A 436 -5.97 -10.96 -18.95
N GLU A 437 -5.30 -11.59 -19.89
CA GLU A 437 -4.98 -13.01 -19.90
C GLU A 437 -3.49 -13.15 -19.61
N CYS A 438 -3.13 -13.85 -18.51
CA CYS A 438 -1.75 -14.23 -18.26
C CYS A 438 -1.42 -15.44 -19.14
N SER A 439 -0.92 -15.18 -20.35
CA SER A 439 -0.73 -16.20 -21.41
C SER A 439 0.50 -17.08 -21.17
N PHE A 440 1.48 -16.59 -20.41
CA PHE A 440 2.69 -17.33 -20.03
C PHE A 440 3.21 -16.83 -18.68
N THR A 441 3.79 -17.73 -17.89
CA THR A 441 4.45 -17.38 -16.63
C THR A 441 5.74 -18.17 -16.47
N GLN A 442 6.88 -17.45 -16.30
CA GLN A 442 8.14 -18.00 -15.81
C GLN A 442 8.34 -17.58 -14.36
N PHE A 443 8.24 -18.51 -13.43
CA PHE A 443 8.18 -18.18 -12.01
C PHE A 443 9.48 -18.57 -11.27
N HIS A 444 10.06 -17.64 -10.49
CA HIS A 444 11.27 -17.84 -9.67
C HIS A 444 12.56 -18.20 -10.41
N SER A 445 12.69 -17.93 -11.69
CA SER A 445 13.92 -18.17 -12.46
C SER A 445 14.77 -16.92 -12.57
N SER A 446 16.07 -17.02 -12.31
CA SER A 446 17.04 -15.95 -12.55
C SER A 446 17.39 -15.83 -14.04
N ILE A 447 17.78 -14.66 -14.47
CA ILE A 447 18.27 -14.42 -15.86
C ILE A 447 19.46 -15.32 -16.17
N ILE A 448 20.41 -15.48 -15.24
CA ILE A 448 21.57 -16.36 -15.42
C ILE A 448 21.10 -17.77 -15.73
N SER A 449 20.18 -18.31 -14.91
CA SER A 449 19.67 -19.66 -15.12
C SER A 449 19.04 -19.81 -16.50
N ILE A 450 18.13 -18.92 -16.88
CA ILE A 450 17.43 -18.99 -18.18
C ILE A 450 18.38 -18.98 -19.37
N MET A 451 19.50 -18.30 -19.26
CA MET A 451 20.47 -18.12 -20.34
C MET A 451 21.52 -19.22 -20.44
N THR A 452 21.47 -20.22 -19.58
CA THR A 452 22.37 -21.38 -19.61
C THR A 452 21.73 -22.58 -20.32
N GLU A 453 22.50 -23.65 -20.52
CA GLU A 453 22.01 -24.89 -21.14
C GLU A 453 21.02 -25.63 -20.21
N PRO A 454 20.09 -26.41 -20.78
CA PRO A 454 19.15 -27.21 -19.99
C PRO A 454 19.86 -28.14 -18.99
N ALA A 455 19.29 -28.23 -17.81
CA ALA A 455 19.74 -29.15 -16.79
C ALA A 455 19.14 -30.57 -16.99
N ASN A 456 19.83 -31.58 -16.53
CA ASN A 456 19.25 -32.92 -16.48
C ASN A 456 18.10 -32.99 -15.49
N LEU A 457 16.90 -33.29 -15.98
CA LEU A 457 15.70 -33.36 -15.15
C LEU A 457 15.77 -34.55 -14.17
N ILE A 458 15.63 -34.25 -12.89
CA ILE A 458 15.41 -35.26 -11.85
C ILE A 458 13.90 -35.51 -11.77
N ASN A 459 13.49 -36.76 -11.56
CA ASN A 459 12.07 -37.06 -11.36
C ASN A 459 11.58 -36.46 -10.04
N LEU A 460 10.82 -35.38 -10.12
CA LEU A 460 10.31 -34.64 -8.97
C LEU A 460 9.20 -35.40 -8.20
N ASP A 461 8.64 -36.47 -8.75
CA ASP A 461 7.63 -37.29 -8.06
C ASP A 461 8.18 -38.07 -6.87
N LYS A 462 9.50 -38.20 -6.81
CA LYS A 462 10.18 -38.82 -5.66
C LYS A 462 10.12 -37.97 -4.39
N TYR A 463 9.91 -36.64 -4.53
CA TYR A 463 9.98 -35.67 -3.43
C TYR A 463 8.58 -35.31 -2.98
N THR A 464 8.13 -35.88 -1.86
CA THR A 464 6.79 -35.66 -1.29
C THR A 464 6.66 -34.35 -0.54
N ASP A 465 7.79 -33.75 -0.20
CA ASP A 465 7.90 -32.42 0.43
C ASP A 465 7.74 -31.26 -0.57
N ILE A 466 7.78 -31.54 -1.89
CA ILE A 466 7.50 -30.57 -2.95
C ILE A 466 6.02 -30.65 -3.34
N LYS A 467 5.28 -29.54 -3.16
CA LYS A 467 3.88 -29.47 -3.57
C LYS A 467 3.73 -29.65 -5.08
N LYS A 468 2.67 -30.33 -5.50
CA LYS A 468 2.37 -30.53 -6.93
C LYS A 468 2.32 -29.25 -7.73
N SER A 469 1.83 -28.16 -7.13
CA SER A 469 1.76 -26.83 -7.75
C SER A 469 3.10 -26.10 -7.89
N GLU A 470 4.14 -26.57 -7.18
CA GLU A 470 5.48 -25.96 -7.18
C GLU A 470 6.46 -26.69 -8.11
N LYS A 471 6.18 -27.95 -8.47
CA LYS A 471 7.02 -28.72 -9.38
C LYS A 471 7.25 -28.04 -10.74
N PRO A 472 6.23 -27.44 -11.39
CA PRO A 472 6.44 -26.73 -12.65
C PRO A 472 7.49 -25.61 -12.56
N PHE A 473 7.61 -24.91 -11.42
CA PHE A 473 8.60 -23.83 -11.27
C PHE A 473 10.04 -24.34 -11.39
N ILE A 474 10.30 -25.56 -10.85
CA ILE A 474 11.60 -26.20 -10.96
C ILE A 474 11.82 -26.69 -12.39
N GLU A 475 10.81 -27.39 -12.95
CA GLU A 475 10.91 -27.94 -14.28
C GLU A 475 11.14 -26.90 -15.36
N ASP A 476 10.42 -25.79 -15.31
CA ASP A 476 10.53 -24.70 -16.28
C ASP A 476 11.89 -24.02 -16.19
N ASP A 477 12.45 -23.84 -14.96
CA ASP A 477 13.79 -23.31 -14.78
C ASP A 477 14.86 -24.24 -15.36
N TRP A 478 14.65 -25.58 -15.28
CA TRP A 478 15.63 -26.58 -15.74
C TRP A 478 15.56 -26.84 -17.24
N LYS A 479 14.37 -26.79 -17.87
CA LYS A 479 14.15 -27.03 -19.30
C LYS A 479 14.73 -25.95 -20.21
N LYS A 480 14.86 -24.70 -19.72
CA LYS A 480 15.38 -23.53 -20.48
C LYS A 480 14.60 -23.24 -21.76
N ASP A 481 13.32 -23.53 -21.78
CA ASP A 481 12.44 -23.28 -22.94
C ASP A 481 11.70 -21.94 -22.89
N PHE A 482 12.15 -21.03 -22.03
CA PHE A 482 11.56 -19.72 -21.80
C PHE A 482 11.24 -18.96 -23.09
N PHE A 483 12.22 -18.76 -23.98
CA PHE A 483 12.01 -17.97 -25.20
C PHE A 483 11.08 -18.66 -26.19
N THR A 484 11.10 -19.99 -26.25
CA THR A 484 10.16 -20.76 -27.05
C THR A 484 8.73 -20.59 -26.54
N ASN A 485 8.54 -20.68 -25.23
CA ASN A 485 7.25 -20.53 -24.57
C ASN A 485 6.74 -19.09 -24.66
N LEU A 486 7.62 -18.09 -24.49
CA LEU A 486 7.30 -16.69 -24.65
C LEU A 486 6.80 -16.40 -26.09
N LYS A 487 7.51 -16.87 -27.10
CA LYS A 487 7.10 -16.72 -28.50
C LYS A 487 5.76 -17.38 -28.80
N ASN A 488 5.53 -18.59 -28.25
CA ASN A 488 4.29 -19.33 -28.46
C ASN A 488 3.10 -18.77 -27.65
N SER A 489 3.34 -17.93 -26.64
CA SER A 489 2.30 -17.34 -25.80
C SER A 489 1.49 -16.25 -26.51
N ASP A 490 2.00 -15.73 -27.64
CA ASP A 490 1.38 -14.65 -28.39
C ASP A 490 1.02 -13.45 -27.47
N ALA A 491 1.92 -13.09 -26.57
CA ALA A 491 1.73 -12.05 -25.59
C ALA A 491 1.85 -10.65 -26.23
N ASP A 492 0.92 -9.77 -25.87
CA ASP A 492 0.96 -8.34 -26.29
C ASP A 492 2.03 -7.58 -25.50
N TYR A 493 2.25 -7.93 -24.23
CA TYR A 493 3.24 -7.33 -23.34
C TYR A 493 4.00 -8.38 -22.56
N PHE A 494 5.23 -8.03 -22.19
CA PHE A 494 6.07 -8.82 -21.29
C PHE A 494 6.35 -8.04 -20.00
N LEU A 495 5.88 -8.56 -18.87
CA LEU A 495 6.09 -8.02 -17.53
C LEU A 495 7.19 -8.78 -16.80
N ILE A 496 8.17 -8.08 -16.27
CA ILE A 496 9.29 -8.70 -15.54
C ILE A 496 9.55 -7.99 -14.20
N ASP A 497 9.88 -8.77 -13.15
CA ASP A 497 10.60 -8.32 -11.96
C ASP A 497 11.88 -9.11 -11.77
N LEU A 498 12.92 -8.48 -11.22
CA LEU A 498 14.25 -9.07 -11.04
C LEU A 498 14.47 -9.69 -9.66
N TYR A 499 13.38 -10.00 -8.93
CA TYR A 499 13.48 -10.60 -7.59
C TYR A 499 14.38 -11.83 -7.51
N PRO A 500 14.30 -12.82 -8.45
CA PRO A 500 15.18 -13.99 -8.37
C PRO A 500 16.66 -13.62 -8.45
N ASP A 501 17.00 -12.63 -9.26
CA ASP A 501 18.38 -12.14 -9.44
C ASP A 501 18.88 -11.30 -8.27
N VAL A 502 17.97 -10.83 -7.37
CA VAL A 502 18.32 -10.03 -6.19
C VAL A 502 18.68 -10.89 -4.99
N ILE A 503 17.98 -12.04 -4.80
CA ILE A 503 18.03 -12.76 -3.52
C ILE A 503 18.29 -14.26 -3.68
N ARG A 504 18.12 -14.81 -4.89
CA ARG A 504 18.28 -16.25 -5.09
C ARG A 504 19.68 -16.58 -5.62
N PRO A 505 20.43 -17.43 -4.94
CA PRO A 505 21.67 -17.93 -5.48
C PRO A 505 21.45 -18.72 -6.79
N VAL A 506 22.47 -18.79 -7.60
CA VAL A 506 22.52 -19.64 -8.79
C VAL A 506 23.47 -20.79 -8.53
N ILE A 507 23.01 -22.01 -8.78
CA ILE A 507 23.81 -23.25 -8.65
C ILE A 507 24.30 -23.64 -10.03
N TRP A 508 25.62 -23.71 -10.22
CA TRP A 508 26.25 -24.22 -11.43
C TRP A 508 26.44 -25.70 -11.32
N LEU A 509 25.73 -26.45 -12.16
CA LEU A 509 25.81 -27.92 -12.24
C LEU A 509 27.07 -28.34 -12.97
N ASN A 510 27.52 -27.54 -13.93
CA ASN A 510 28.76 -27.67 -14.70
C ASN A 510 29.07 -26.31 -15.34
N ASN A 511 30.09 -26.21 -16.18
CA ASN A 511 30.52 -24.97 -16.81
C ASN A 511 29.46 -24.29 -17.72
N ASN A 512 28.44 -25.02 -18.18
CA ASN A 512 27.47 -24.54 -19.18
C ASN A 512 26.03 -24.50 -18.64
N SER A 513 25.74 -25.19 -17.55
CA SER A 513 24.38 -25.36 -17.04
C SER A 513 24.28 -24.89 -15.60
N ALA A 514 23.37 -23.99 -15.36
CA ALA A 514 23.06 -23.44 -14.02
C ALA A 514 21.56 -23.45 -13.75
N ILE A 515 21.18 -23.52 -12.50
CA ILE A 515 19.78 -23.49 -12.03
C ILE A 515 19.63 -22.43 -10.93
N THR A 516 18.44 -21.88 -10.82
CA THR A 516 18.09 -20.99 -9.71
C THR A 516 17.85 -21.79 -8.44
N LEU A 517 18.54 -21.49 -7.34
CA LEU A 517 18.24 -22.05 -6.03
C LEU A 517 16.96 -21.39 -5.49
N SER A 518 15.82 -21.83 -6.02
CA SER A 518 14.52 -21.35 -5.57
C SER A 518 14.24 -21.80 -4.12
N TYR A 519 13.32 -21.10 -3.43
CA TYR A 519 12.92 -21.49 -2.07
C TYR A 519 12.40 -22.95 -2.00
N VAL A 520 11.79 -23.44 -3.08
CA VAL A 520 11.28 -24.80 -3.16
C VAL A 520 12.43 -25.82 -3.12
N ILE A 521 13.50 -25.58 -3.87
CA ILE A 521 14.70 -26.44 -3.86
C ILE A 521 15.40 -26.32 -2.51
N GLU A 522 15.60 -25.11 -2.02
CA GLU A 522 16.30 -24.81 -0.76
C GLU A 522 15.65 -25.49 0.46
N GLN A 523 14.33 -25.62 0.47
CA GLN A 523 13.56 -26.19 1.58
C GLN A 523 13.23 -27.67 1.40
N SER A 524 13.66 -28.30 0.30
CA SER A 524 13.32 -29.70 -0.05
C SER A 524 14.51 -30.65 0.04
N GLN A 525 14.21 -31.94 0.13
CA GLN A 525 15.22 -33.00 0.06
C GLN A 525 15.91 -33.07 -1.31
N LEU A 526 15.31 -32.46 -2.34
CA LEU A 526 15.88 -32.40 -3.69
C LEU A 526 17.27 -31.76 -3.68
N LEU A 527 17.53 -30.78 -2.83
CA LEU A 527 18.85 -30.11 -2.73
C LEU A 527 19.97 -31.11 -2.44
N ASN A 528 19.70 -32.16 -1.66
CA ASN A 528 20.69 -33.19 -1.32
C ASN A 528 21.08 -34.07 -2.51
N ASP A 529 20.22 -34.19 -3.52
CA ASP A 529 20.43 -35.02 -4.72
C ASP A 529 21.01 -34.20 -5.90
N ILE A 530 21.16 -32.87 -5.75
CA ILE A 530 21.74 -32.00 -6.77
C ILE A 530 23.27 -31.95 -6.58
N SER A 531 24.01 -32.52 -7.55
CA SER A 531 25.45 -32.31 -7.61
C SER A 531 25.77 -31.01 -8.33
N TYR A 532 26.65 -30.20 -7.78
CA TYR A 532 27.01 -28.88 -8.34
C TYR A 532 28.51 -28.57 -8.18
N GLU A 533 29.06 -27.77 -9.07
CA GLU A 533 30.46 -27.36 -9.05
C GLU A 533 30.69 -26.09 -8.22
N ARG A 534 29.75 -25.13 -8.28
CA ARG A 534 29.84 -23.88 -7.52
C ARG A 534 28.46 -23.27 -7.26
N ILE A 535 28.40 -22.40 -6.29
CA ILE A 535 27.25 -21.53 -6.01
C ILE A 535 27.68 -20.09 -6.23
N LEU A 536 26.90 -19.35 -6.98
CA LEU A 536 26.99 -17.89 -7.11
C LEU A 536 25.92 -17.29 -6.20
N ASP A 537 26.31 -16.74 -5.07
CA ASP A 537 25.43 -16.23 -4.05
C ASP A 537 25.48 -14.70 -3.92
N HIS A 538 24.76 -14.14 -2.94
CA HIS A 538 24.66 -12.71 -2.67
C HIS A 538 25.53 -12.25 -1.48
N ILE A 539 26.51 -13.04 -1.07
CA ILE A 539 27.51 -12.61 -0.07
C ILE A 539 28.32 -11.44 -0.68
N ASP A 540 28.77 -11.63 -1.94
CA ASP A 540 29.42 -10.61 -2.74
C ASP A 540 28.55 -10.22 -3.96
N ASN A 541 27.73 -9.19 -3.79
CA ASN A 541 26.88 -8.66 -4.86
C ASN A 541 27.67 -8.10 -6.05
N GLU A 542 28.92 -7.72 -5.87
CA GLU A 542 29.76 -7.21 -6.97
C GLU A 542 30.14 -8.34 -7.93
N THR A 543 30.57 -9.49 -7.40
CA THR A 543 30.86 -10.68 -8.20
C THR A 543 29.59 -11.16 -8.90
N TYR A 544 28.45 -11.21 -8.20
CA TYR A 544 27.17 -11.57 -8.81
C TYR A 544 26.82 -10.62 -9.96
N PHE A 545 26.88 -9.32 -9.76
CA PHE A 545 26.53 -8.33 -10.76
C PHE A 545 27.43 -8.40 -12.00
N ASN A 546 28.72 -8.61 -11.80
CA ASN A 546 29.68 -8.68 -12.91
C ASN A 546 29.41 -9.91 -13.79
N GLU A 547 29.04 -11.03 -13.22
CA GLU A 547 28.62 -12.22 -13.98
C GLU A 547 27.25 -12.03 -14.62
N TRP A 548 26.28 -11.52 -13.86
CA TRP A 548 24.90 -11.30 -14.29
C TRP A 548 24.79 -10.39 -15.52
N LYS A 549 25.56 -9.31 -15.61
CA LYS A 549 25.53 -8.38 -16.73
C LYS A 549 25.65 -9.04 -18.10
N GLY A 550 26.56 -10.00 -18.22
CA GLY A 550 26.78 -10.70 -19.49
C GLY A 550 25.58 -11.53 -19.92
N TYR A 551 24.90 -12.15 -18.97
CA TYR A 551 23.67 -12.90 -19.24
C TYR A 551 22.47 -11.97 -19.45
N ALA A 552 22.38 -10.86 -18.75
CA ALA A 552 21.35 -9.86 -18.95
C ALA A 552 21.39 -9.23 -20.34
N ASP A 553 22.59 -8.93 -20.85
CA ASP A 553 22.75 -8.42 -22.22
C ASP A 553 22.25 -9.44 -23.26
N GLN A 554 22.61 -10.71 -23.14
CA GLN A 554 22.14 -11.77 -24.04
C GLN A 554 20.62 -12.02 -23.89
N PHE A 555 20.09 -11.95 -22.66
CA PHE A 555 18.66 -12.09 -22.41
C PHE A 555 17.87 -10.97 -23.10
N ILE A 556 18.32 -9.72 -22.97
CA ILE A 556 17.68 -8.56 -23.57
C ILE A 556 17.71 -8.65 -25.10
N GLU A 557 18.84 -9.05 -25.67
CA GLU A 557 18.95 -9.26 -27.12
C GLU A 557 17.92 -10.25 -27.63
N LYS A 558 17.83 -11.44 -27.03
CA LYS A 558 16.82 -12.47 -27.41
C LYS A 558 15.38 -12.02 -27.12
N LEU A 559 15.16 -11.30 -26.02
CA LEU A 559 13.83 -10.79 -25.65
C LEU A 559 13.31 -9.84 -26.72
N THR A 560 14.15 -8.93 -27.18
CA THR A 560 13.75 -7.89 -28.16
C THR A 560 13.54 -8.42 -29.58
N GLU A 561 14.00 -9.64 -29.87
CA GLU A 561 13.63 -10.35 -31.12
C GLU A 561 12.16 -10.86 -31.09
N ILE A 562 11.55 -10.99 -29.89
CA ILE A 562 10.20 -11.55 -29.69
C ILE A 562 9.21 -10.44 -29.31
N ILE A 563 9.58 -9.59 -28.37
CA ILE A 563 8.73 -8.53 -27.81
C ILE A 563 9.34 -7.17 -28.14
N PRO A 564 8.61 -6.23 -28.75
CA PRO A 564 9.05 -4.86 -28.96
C PRO A 564 9.44 -4.19 -27.63
N THR A 565 10.47 -3.33 -27.66
CA THR A 565 11.02 -2.70 -26.44
C THR A 565 9.99 -1.88 -25.66
N ASP A 566 9.09 -1.18 -26.36
CA ASP A 566 7.99 -0.39 -25.80
C ASP A 566 6.85 -1.23 -25.22
N ARG A 567 6.89 -2.56 -25.39
CA ARG A 567 5.97 -3.54 -24.81
C ARG A 567 6.58 -4.37 -23.68
N VAL A 568 7.83 -4.08 -23.31
CA VAL A 568 8.45 -4.60 -22.09
C VAL A 568 8.06 -3.72 -20.91
N ILE A 569 7.60 -4.32 -19.82
CA ILE A 569 7.22 -3.62 -18.59
C ILE A 569 8.11 -4.12 -17.47
N LEU A 570 8.92 -3.25 -16.89
CA LEU A 570 9.72 -3.56 -15.70
C LEU A 570 9.00 -3.12 -14.43
N ASN A 571 8.69 -4.06 -13.55
CA ASN A 571 8.29 -3.80 -12.19
C ASN A 571 9.56 -3.60 -11.34
N LEU A 572 9.81 -2.39 -10.86
CA LEU A 572 11.02 -2.09 -10.09
C LEU A 572 11.12 -2.86 -8.79
N GLY A 573 10.00 -3.34 -8.25
CA GLY A 573 9.97 -4.16 -7.05
C GLY A 573 10.53 -3.46 -5.82
N GLY A 574 11.08 -4.25 -4.90
CA GLY A 574 11.69 -3.84 -3.64
C GLY A 574 11.04 -4.51 -2.44
N PHE A 575 11.80 -4.68 -1.37
CA PHE A 575 11.35 -5.27 -0.12
C PHE A 575 10.94 -4.19 0.86
N THR A 576 9.93 -4.49 1.68
CA THR A 576 9.53 -3.57 2.76
C THR A 576 10.28 -3.87 4.06
N THR A 577 10.60 -2.82 4.82
CA THR A 577 11.19 -2.94 6.15
C THR A 577 10.14 -2.94 7.26
N SER A 578 8.89 -2.63 6.92
CA SER A 578 7.77 -2.51 7.85
C SER A 578 6.56 -3.30 7.39
N TYR A 579 5.65 -3.61 8.30
CA TYR A 579 4.45 -4.37 8.01
C TYR A 579 3.33 -4.05 9.01
N TYR A 580 2.08 -4.28 8.62
CA TYR A 580 0.97 -4.34 9.56
C TYR A 580 0.97 -5.68 10.28
N ASP A 581 0.99 -5.64 11.60
CA ASP A 581 0.89 -6.83 12.46
C ASP A 581 -0.57 -7.35 12.56
N GLU A 582 -0.81 -8.34 13.42
CA GLU A 582 -2.13 -8.93 13.65
C GLU A 582 -3.16 -7.89 14.15
N ASP A 583 -2.71 -6.88 14.86
CA ASP A 583 -3.55 -5.82 15.42
C ASP A 583 -3.74 -4.63 14.45
N GLY A 584 -3.07 -4.66 13.28
CA GLY A 584 -3.07 -3.58 12.29
C GLY A 584 -2.15 -2.42 12.66
N GLU A 585 -1.23 -2.61 13.60
CA GLU A 585 -0.20 -1.64 13.96
C GLU A 585 1.04 -1.82 13.07
N VAL A 586 1.78 -0.73 12.85
CA VAL A 586 3.01 -0.80 12.05
C VAL A 586 4.15 -1.37 12.89
N ALA A 587 4.70 -2.49 12.46
CA ALA A 587 5.87 -3.14 13.02
C ALA A 587 7.03 -3.15 12.03
N THR A 588 8.25 -3.39 12.51
CA THR A 588 9.46 -3.40 11.69
C THR A 588 10.11 -4.79 11.70
N TYR A 589 10.61 -5.24 10.55
CA TYR A 589 11.35 -6.50 10.44
C TYR A 589 12.70 -6.44 11.16
N LYS A 590 13.06 -7.53 11.84
CA LYS A 590 14.32 -7.62 12.61
C LYS A 590 15.58 -7.58 11.73
N ASN A 591 15.49 -8.07 10.50
CA ASN A 591 16.59 -8.16 9.54
C ASN A 591 16.65 -6.97 8.58
N LYS A 592 16.29 -5.78 9.05
CA LYS A 592 16.19 -4.54 8.27
C LYS A 592 17.44 -4.24 7.43
N MET A 593 18.65 -4.38 7.98
CA MET A 593 19.90 -4.13 7.25
C MET A 593 20.07 -5.05 6.02
N ALA A 594 19.70 -6.33 6.16
CA ALA A 594 19.74 -7.26 5.04
C ALA A 594 18.72 -6.89 3.95
N ILE A 595 17.53 -6.45 4.38
CA ILE A 595 16.50 -5.96 3.46
C ILE A 595 16.99 -4.75 2.67
N GLU A 596 17.60 -3.77 3.34
CA GLU A 596 18.15 -2.57 2.70
C GLU A 596 19.29 -2.90 1.73
N LYS A 597 20.19 -3.82 2.11
CA LYS A 597 21.26 -4.30 1.21
C LYS A 597 20.67 -4.87 -0.09
N ASN A 598 19.62 -5.68 0.05
CA ASN A 598 18.96 -6.29 -1.10
C ASN A 598 18.21 -5.28 -1.96
N ASN A 599 17.52 -4.29 -1.36
CA ASN A 599 16.86 -3.23 -2.10
C ASN A 599 17.85 -2.39 -2.90
N TYR A 600 18.99 -2.09 -2.31
CA TYR A 600 20.07 -1.39 -2.98
C TYR A 600 20.59 -2.18 -4.20
N PHE A 601 20.78 -3.47 -4.04
CA PHE A 601 21.21 -4.34 -5.13
C PHE A 601 20.12 -4.44 -6.22
N TRP A 602 18.86 -4.51 -5.83
CA TRP A 602 17.72 -4.52 -6.77
C TRP A 602 17.68 -3.26 -7.63
N GLU A 603 17.82 -2.09 -7.01
CA GLU A 603 17.90 -0.82 -7.75
C GLU A 603 19.02 -0.82 -8.77
N ARG A 604 20.17 -1.39 -8.43
CA ARG A 604 21.33 -1.51 -9.34
C ARG A 604 21.02 -2.38 -10.55
N LEU A 605 20.39 -3.54 -10.35
CA LEU A 605 19.97 -4.41 -11.44
C LEU A 605 18.94 -3.73 -12.34
N ASN A 606 17.92 -3.09 -11.74
CA ASN A 606 16.91 -2.34 -12.47
C ASN A 606 17.51 -1.25 -13.33
N ASN A 607 18.42 -0.45 -12.78
CA ASN A 607 19.08 0.63 -13.51
C ASN A 607 19.90 0.12 -14.68
N TYR A 608 20.61 -1.01 -14.52
CA TYR A 608 21.34 -1.63 -15.61
C TYR A 608 20.39 -2.13 -16.71
N PHE A 609 19.32 -2.84 -16.33
CA PHE A 609 18.33 -3.36 -17.28
C PHE A 609 17.68 -2.24 -18.09
N LEU A 610 17.24 -1.16 -17.43
CA LEU A 610 16.65 0.01 -18.09
C LEU A 610 17.65 0.78 -18.95
N SER A 611 18.93 0.79 -18.60
CA SER A 611 19.95 1.43 -19.45
C SER A 611 20.10 0.74 -20.81
N LYS A 612 19.71 -0.54 -20.91
CA LYS A 612 19.70 -1.32 -22.15
C LYS A 612 18.34 -1.27 -22.88
N LEU A 613 17.27 -0.97 -22.16
CA LEU A 613 15.90 -0.87 -22.68
C LEU A 613 15.26 0.46 -22.30
N PRO A 614 15.72 1.59 -22.85
CA PRO A 614 15.23 2.91 -22.45
C PRO A 614 13.78 3.18 -22.83
N GLU A 615 13.19 2.41 -23.75
CA GLU A 615 11.79 2.51 -24.16
C GLU A 615 10.85 1.63 -23.32
N ALA A 616 11.40 0.76 -22.47
CA ALA A 616 10.60 -0.11 -21.61
C ALA A 616 9.75 0.75 -20.67
N LYS A 617 8.51 0.27 -20.47
CA LYS A 617 7.60 0.88 -19.50
C LYS A 617 7.99 0.47 -18.09
N VAL A 618 7.72 1.34 -17.12
CA VAL A 618 8.14 1.14 -15.73
C VAL A 618 6.94 1.25 -14.81
N ILE A 619 6.79 0.27 -13.90
CA ILE A 619 5.93 0.38 -12.73
C ILE A 619 6.83 0.59 -11.52
N ASP A 620 6.77 1.80 -10.96
CA ASP A 620 7.57 2.20 -9.80
C ASP A 620 6.67 2.55 -8.61
N PHE A 621 6.63 1.65 -7.63
CA PHE A 621 5.93 1.86 -6.38
C PHE A 621 6.87 2.17 -5.20
N SER A 622 8.15 2.38 -5.48
CA SER A 622 9.17 2.65 -4.46
C SER A 622 8.84 3.86 -3.58
N LYS A 623 8.10 4.84 -4.11
CA LYS A 623 7.74 6.08 -3.41
C LYS A 623 6.29 6.10 -2.92
N LYS A 624 5.51 5.06 -3.18
CA LYS A 624 4.09 5.00 -2.75
C LYS A 624 3.90 4.52 -1.32
N GLY A 625 4.95 4.01 -0.67
CA GLY A 625 4.97 3.71 0.74
C GLY A 625 4.13 2.50 1.17
N TYR A 626 3.92 1.52 0.30
CA TYR A 626 3.30 0.26 0.68
C TYR A 626 4.17 -0.53 1.65
N ILE A 627 3.54 -1.18 2.63
CA ILE A 627 4.22 -2.02 3.61
C ILE A 627 3.71 -3.47 3.54
N GLY A 628 4.33 -4.36 4.29
CA GLY A 628 3.90 -5.75 4.40
C GLY A 628 2.57 -5.90 5.14
N ASP A 629 1.96 -7.07 5.03
CA ASP A 629 0.73 -7.42 5.75
C ASP A 629 0.91 -8.79 6.41
N PHE A 630 0.69 -8.86 7.73
CA PHE A 630 0.72 -10.12 8.46
C PHE A 630 -0.28 -11.15 7.92
N ASN A 631 -1.45 -10.67 7.46
CA ASN A 631 -2.53 -11.49 6.93
C ASN A 631 -2.40 -11.84 5.44
N TYR A 632 -1.20 -11.68 4.86
CA TYR A 632 -0.98 -12.02 3.46
C TYR A 632 -1.31 -13.50 3.19
N PRO A 633 -2.08 -13.84 2.12
CA PRO A 633 -2.62 -15.19 1.90
C PRO A 633 -1.59 -16.32 1.75
N PHE A 634 -0.37 -15.99 1.33
CA PHE A 634 0.72 -16.98 1.14
C PHE A 634 1.79 -16.89 2.22
N GLY A 635 1.46 -16.28 3.37
CA GLY A 635 2.35 -16.15 4.52
C GLY A 635 3.07 -14.80 4.57
N HIS A 636 3.31 -14.35 5.78
CA HIS A 636 3.97 -13.10 6.09
C HIS A 636 5.45 -13.09 5.69
N SER A 637 5.89 -12.03 5.01
CA SER A 637 7.26 -11.86 4.54
C SER A 637 7.53 -10.41 4.14
N PHE A 638 8.78 -9.97 4.19
CA PHE A 638 9.21 -8.66 3.70
C PHE A 638 9.05 -8.48 2.17
N SER A 639 8.70 -9.53 1.44
CA SER A 639 8.37 -9.51 0.01
C SER A 639 6.87 -9.52 -0.27
N HIS A 640 6.03 -9.53 0.77
CA HIS A 640 4.58 -9.68 0.65
C HIS A 640 3.89 -8.42 1.16
N PHE A 641 3.35 -7.64 0.23
CA PHE A 641 2.73 -6.36 0.50
C PHE A 641 1.26 -6.47 0.88
N GLU A 642 0.75 -5.41 1.45
CA GLU A 642 -0.67 -5.17 1.68
C GLU A 642 -1.47 -5.21 0.36
N SER A 643 -2.76 -5.51 0.46
CA SER A 643 -3.66 -5.67 -0.68
C SER A 643 -3.68 -4.46 -1.64
N PRO A 644 -3.64 -3.20 -1.18
CA PRO A 644 -3.59 -2.02 -2.04
C PRO A 644 -2.47 -2.03 -3.08
N TYR A 645 -1.31 -2.58 -2.75
CA TYR A 645 -0.19 -2.70 -3.70
C TYR A 645 -0.62 -3.42 -4.99
N TYR A 646 -1.26 -4.57 -4.86
CA TYR A 646 -1.64 -5.39 -6.01
C TYR A 646 -2.78 -4.80 -6.82
N LYS A 647 -3.68 -4.08 -6.16
CA LYS A 647 -4.81 -3.41 -6.81
C LYS A 647 -4.38 -2.20 -7.61
N ASP A 648 -3.53 -1.38 -7.02
CA ASP A 648 -2.93 -0.26 -7.71
C ASP A 648 -1.98 -0.70 -8.83
N PHE A 649 -1.32 -1.84 -8.65
CA PHE A 649 -0.49 -2.44 -9.69
C PHE A 649 -1.34 -2.82 -10.93
N LEU A 650 -2.46 -3.52 -10.75
CA LEU A 650 -3.37 -3.83 -11.87
C LEU A 650 -3.92 -2.55 -12.52
N LYS A 651 -4.22 -1.55 -11.72
CA LYS A 651 -4.72 -0.26 -12.19
C LYS A 651 -3.67 0.45 -13.07
N GLU A 652 -2.41 0.47 -12.67
CA GLU A 652 -1.32 1.01 -13.53
C GLU A 652 -1.20 0.22 -14.83
N LEU A 653 -1.29 -1.12 -14.79
CA LEU A 653 -1.26 -1.95 -16.00
C LEU A 653 -2.40 -1.63 -16.98
N ILE A 654 -3.60 -1.28 -16.50
CA ILE A 654 -4.73 -0.92 -17.36
C ILE A 654 -4.45 0.37 -18.14
N TYR A 655 -3.61 1.27 -17.62
CA TYR A 655 -3.28 2.55 -18.24
C TYR A 655 -1.96 2.55 -19.03
N ILE A 656 -1.19 1.48 -18.97
CA ILE A 656 0.00 1.26 -19.81
C ILE A 656 -0.36 0.93 -21.26
#